data_4268cf9322ed425825817ada5d3ef6ad
#
_entry.id   4268cf9322ed425825817ada5d3ef6ad
#
_cell.length_a   1.000
_cell.length_b   1.000
_cell.length_c   1.000
_cell.angle_alpha   90.00
_cell.angle_beta   90.00
_cell.angle_gamma   90.00
#
_symmetry.space_group_name_H-M   'P 1'
#
loop_
_entity.id
_entity.type
_entity.pdbx_description
1 polymer ?
#
loop_
_entity_poly.entity_id
_entity_poly.type
_entity_poly.pdbx_seq_one_letter_code
_entity_poly.pdbx_strand_id
1 'polypeptide(L)'
;MKRIAAFTLYCLLIFPNIAQADNVIEFDDLLYAPDDSLRSKQLSGVEVMGEREWRENGIINCIPTKSERRLSNSPASLIKTMHLTYLKEKDGAIVNLMGEVVPVFINGKRASQIDLETFWPKEVKRVQYLEHPADPRYEGASAVVNFIMPEYKVGGVTRVNLFQRFPNNGYYTAASKLVRNNWTYGLMVRGNYERDHLTSQTGKTEYRDFFYKNQKYETLTRTENRHGYSRENGVQTAWNARYVTDKTTISHDLSFGWNENPGSGSLSQDVWSDNLFDASHATERHTAKSLSPQIYGLYYFKFSDKWFLSNSWKYAYAENTTSAFSQIGKNTPILNGTNEKVNSLKIVVMPSFIPSKKWFFQLYTTASLDWFSTCYTGSANLRQKQARQDVTASFKMGWYPNDDFGLTLEPGMAASFWKIGQEKQHTVIPTMNASASWSPSKKVYLRGRLGLYMRPASPSESNPVLLQNSELMWSLGNPNLKNLTSWDTYIYSSYLVTKWLSLSYGLGYVKTKNEIITTYRPASFEQGGLVKELVNPLHSEDRVMANISIDGSFFNDNLSVSISPEWSFVHVQGARYDKFHHVTFSGSIDYKLKDVEMGISYKGPYKDIDESGMRKTWRQGAWGASITYGNGNLYLSFQAENIFSKRNKRWEQFTSPYYSSRFDFREKGRAFTVNLTYTFGYGKKVDRSIDISGPSDAKTSVLHGE
;
A
#
# COMPACT_ATOMS: atom_id res chain seq x y z
N MET A 1 -18.87 1.80 -21.91
CA MET A 1 -18.00 0.79 -22.57
C MET A 1 -17.62 1.15 -24.02
N LYS A 2 -18.55 1.36 -24.97
CA LYS A 2 -18.19 1.71 -26.36
C LYS A 2 -17.32 2.98 -26.51
N ARG A 3 -17.49 4.00 -25.69
CA ARG A 3 -16.71 5.26 -25.74
C ARG A 3 -15.30 5.14 -25.13
N ILE A 4 -15.11 4.26 -24.14
CA ILE A 4 -13.78 4.00 -23.55
C ILE A 4 -12.95 3.11 -24.47
N ALA A 5 -13.54 2.09 -25.06
CA ALA A 5 -12.90 1.25 -26.08
C ALA A 5 -12.52 2.07 -27.34
N ALA A 6 -13.35 3.03 -27.73
CA ALA A 6 -13.05 3.94 -28.84
C ALA A 6 -11.90 4.89 -28.53
N PHE A 7 -11.78 5.39 -27.28
CA PHE A 7 -10.68 6.26 -26.85
C PHE A 7 -9.36 5.49 -26.78
N THR A 8 -9.39 4.24 -26.27
CA THR A 8 -8.21 3.37 -26.22
C THR A 8 -7.75 2.99 -27.64
N LEU A 9 -8.70 2.71 -28.55
CA LEU A 9 -8.41 2.43 -29.95
C LEU A 9 -7.92 3.68 -30.68
N TYR A 10 -8.43 4.87 -30.36
CA TYR A 10 -8.01 6.14 -30.93
C TYR A 10 -6.59 6.52 -30.51
N CYS A 11 -6.22 6.27 -29.23
CA CYS A 11 -4.84 6.42 -28.76
C CYS A 11 -3.86 5.43 -29.42
N LEU A 12 -4.31 4.22 -29.77
CA LEU A 12 -3.53 3.24 -30.54
C LEU A 12 -3.38 3.60 -32.01
N LEU A 13 -4.32 4.38 -32.57
CA LEU A 13 -4.30 4.80 -33.99
C LEU A 13 -3.50 6.10 -34.24
N ILE A 14 -3.12 6.85 -33.20
CA ILE A 14 -2.28 8.05 -33.32
C ILE A 14 -0.79 7.70 -33.52
N PHE A 15 -0.36 6.45 -33.35
CA PHE A 15 1.02 6.00 -33.52
C PHE A 15 1.34 5.08 -34.72
N PRO A 16 0.65 5.14 -35.89
CA PRO A 16 1.01 4.26 -37.00
C PRO A 16 2.16 4.77 -37.90
N ASN A 17 2.70 5.97 -37.69
CA ASN A 17 3.65 6.57 -38.64
C ASN A 17 5.13 6.58 -38.19
N ILE A 18 5.50 5.81 -37.15
CA ILE A 18 6.91 5.67 -36.74
C ILE A 18 7.47 4.26 -37.00
N ALA A 19 6.66 3.34 -37.52
CA ALA A 19 7.04 1.96 -37.75
C ALA A 19 7.30 1.61 -39.22
N GLN A 20 7.84 2.52 -40.01
CA GLN A 20 8.45 2.18 -41.31
C GLN A 20 9.94 2.47 -41.28
N ALA A 21 10.68 1.57 -40.67
CA ALA A 21 12.10 1.34 -41.00
C ALA A 21 12.25 -0.18 -41.09
N ASP A 22 12.05 -0.68 -42.31
CA ASP A 22 12.42 -2.04 -42.68
C ASP A 22 13.94 -2.21 -42.48
N ASN A 23 14.30 -3.03 -41.53
CA ASN A 23 15.43 -3.91 -41.47
C ASN A 23 15.37 -4.67 -40.15
N VAL A 24 14.63 -5.78 -40.16
CA VAL A 24 14.72 -6.80 -39.12
C VAL A 24 16.05 -7.53 -39.30
N ILE A 25 17.11 -7.02 -38.67
CA ILE A 25 18.27 -7.82 -38.36
C ILE A 25 17.92 -8.65 -37.16
N GLU A 26 18.01 -9.97 -37.26
CA GLU A 26 17.91 -10.90 -36.14
C GLU A 26 18.97 -10.53 -35.08
N PHE A 27 18.53 -9.90 -33.99
CA PHE A 27 19.39 -9.32 -32.96
C PHE A 27 19.77 -10.29 -31.85
N ASP A 28 19.62 -11.61 -32.04
CA ASP A 28 19.97 -12.57 -31.00
C ASP A 28 21.48 -12.80 -30.81
N ASP A 29 22.30 -12.48 -31.80
CA ASP A 29 23.75 -12.77 -31.75
C ASP A 29 24.66 -11.60 -31.37
N LEU A 30 24.14 -10.36 -31.26
CA LEU A 30 24.96 -9.18 -30.96
C LEU A 30 24.85 -8.67 -29.48
N LEU A 31 24.12 -9.38 -28.61
CA LEU A 31 23.93 -8.94 -27.23
C LEU A 31 24.83 -9.64 -26.21
N TYR A 32 25.77 -10.46 -26.63
CA TYR A 32 26.77 -11.07 -25.77
C TYR A 32 28.19 -10.61 -26.13
N ALA A 33 28.48 -9.33 -25.91
CA ALA A 33 29.81 -9.00 -25.49
C ALA A 33 29.97 -9.49 -24.04
N PRO A 34 30.97 -10.28 -23.68
CA PRO A 34 31.20 -10.69 -22.33
C PRO A 34 31.41 -9.44 -21.48
N ASP A 35 30.44 -9.15 -20.61
CA ASP A 35 30.55 -8.10 -19.61
C ASP A 35 31.51 -8.61 -18.54
N ASP A 36 32.68 -7.96 -18.40
CA ASP A 36 33.71 -8.26 -17.38
C ASP A 36 33.25 -8.17 -15.93
N SER A 37 31.95 -7.89 -15.70
CA SER A 37 31.33 -7.86 -14.39
C SER A 37 30.96 -9.25 -13.83
N LEU A 38 30.98 -10.28 -14.64
CA LEU A 38 30.92 -11.67 -14.19
C LEU A 38 32.36 -12.12 -13.93
N ARG A 39 32.73 -12.35 -12.67
CA ARG A 39 33.97 -13.03 -12.33
C ARG A 39 33.91 -14.51 -12.77
N SER A 40 33.83 -14.75 -14.05
CA SER A 40 34.10 -16.04 -14.68
C SER A 40 35.52 -16.05 -15.22
N LYS A 41 36.42 -16.76 -14.59
CA LYS A 41 37.67 -17.17 -15.24
C LYS A 41 37.36 -18.42 -16.05
N GLN A 42 37.34 -18.29 -17.36
CA GLN A 42 37.32 -19.45 -18.26
C GLN A 42 38.67 -20.11 -18.20
N LEU A 43 38.80 -21.19 -17.47
CA LEU A 43 39.93 -22.12 -17.51
C LEU A 43 39.48 -23.35 -18.30
N SER A 44 40.03 -23.53 -19.53
CA SER A 44 39.96 -24.73 -20.35
C SER A 44 38.79 -25.69 -20.08
N GLY A 45 37.59 -25.31 -20.51
CA GLY A 45 36.43 -26.21 -20.52
C GLY A 45 35.65 -26.36 -19.21
N VAL A 46 35.98 -25.60 -18.17
CA VAL A 46 35.18 -25.55 -16.92
C VAL A 46 34.63 -24.15 -16.72
N GLU A 47 33.34 -23.97 -16.88
CA GLU A 47 32.63 -22.74 -16.55
C GLU A 47 32.47 -22.68 -15.03
N VAL A 48 33.30 -21.89 -14.35
CA VAL A 48 33.15 -21.60 -12.91
C VAL A 48 32.12 -20.50 -12.80
N MET A 49 30.87 -20.86 -12.54
CA MET A 49 29.86 -19.86 -12.17
C MET A 49 30.26 -19.25 -10.82
N GLY A 50 30.49 -17.95 -10.79
CA GLY A 50 30.70 -17.20 -9.55
C GLY A 50 29.50 -17.29 -8.60
N GLU A 51 29.70 -16.96 -7.33
CA GLU A 51 28.57 -16.92 -6.35
C GLU A 51 27.48 -15.99 -6.90
N ARG A 52 26.26 -16.52 -7.04
CA ARG A 52 25.08 -15.80 -7.52
C ARG A 52 24.69 -14.64 -6.58
N GLU A 53 24.97 -14.82 -5.28
CA GLU A 53 24.72 -13.85 -4.22
C GLU A 53 26.02 -13.59 -3.48
N TRP A 54 26.37 -12.30 -3.31
CA TRP A 54 27.54 -11.88 -2.55
C TRP A 54 27.29 -10.56 -1.83
N ARG A 55 28.05 -10.31 -0.77
CA ARG A 55 28.03 -9.06 -0.03
C ARG A 55 29.28 -8.25 -0.31
N GLU A 56 29.08 -6.96 -0.55
CA GLU A 56 30.16 -6.02 -0.80
C GLU A 56 29.76 -4.63 -0.26
N ASN A 57 30.61 -4.02 0.56
CA ASN A 57 30.36 -2.70 1.16
C ASN A 57 28.97 -2.57 1.85
N GLY A 58 28.54 -3.60 2.56
CA GLY A 58 27.23 -3.64 3.22
C GLY A 58 26.03 -3.87 2.29
N ILE A 59 26.27 -4.01 0.97
CA ILE A 59 25.25 -4.25 -0.04
C ILE A 59 25.16 -5.75 -0.34
N ILE A 60 23.98 -6.31 -0.26
CA ILE A 60 23.72 -7.67 -0.73
C ILE A 60 23.38 -7.60 -2.22
N ASN A 61 24.21 -8.21 -3.04
CA ASN A 61 24.04 -8.26 -4.49
C ASN A 61 23.58 -9.65 -4.91
N CYS A 62 22.59 -9.71 -5.80
CA CYS A 62 22.08 -10.96 -6.34
C CYS A 62 21.86 -10.83 -7.86
N ILE A 63 22.30 -11.83 -8.63
CA ILE A 63 22.09 -11.88 -10.10
C ILE A 63 20.86 -12.74 -10.39
N PRO A 64 19.76 -12.18 -10.96
CA PRO A 64 18.61 -12.98 -11.34
C PRO A 64 18.93 -13.89 -12.52
N THR A 65 18.49 -15.13 -12.49
CA THR A 65 18.62 -16.08 -13.59
C THR A 65 17.77 -15.67 -14.80
N LYS A 66 18.07 -16.23 -15.96
CA LYS A 66 17.31 -15.98 -17.20
C LYS A 66 15.83 -16.38 -17.02
N SER A 67 15.56 -17.48 -16.35
CA SER A 67 14.18 -17.94 -16.05
C SER A 67 13.43 -16.99 -15.13
N GLU A 68 14.05 -16.55 -14.04
CA GLU A 68 13.44 -15.58 -13.11
C GLU A 68 13.07 -14.26 -13.79
N ARG A 69 13.96 -13.75 -14.64
CA ARG A 69 13.70 -12.54 -15.42
C ARG A 69 12.56 -12.71 -16.42
N ARG A 70 12.43 -13.89 -17.05
CA ARG A 70 11.36 -14.17 -18.01
C ARG A 70 9.99 -14.38 -17.36
N LEU A 71 9.97 -15.04 -16.20
CA LEU A 71 8.76 -15.35 -15.45
C LEU A 71 8.26 -14.18 -14.57
N SER A 72 8.85 -13.02 -14.72
CA SER A 72 8.50 -11.82 -13.96
C SER A 72 8.02 -10.70 -14.86
N ASN A 73 7.11 -9.86 -14.32
CA ASN A 73 6.58 -8.69 -15.02
C ASN A 73 6.67 -7.39 -14.21
N SER A 74 7.18 -7.45 -12.99
CA SER A 74 7.31 -6.29 -12.09
C SER A 74 8.52 -6.47 -11.16
N PRO A 75 8.99 -5.41 -10.47
CA PRO A 75 10.01 -5.55 -9.43
C PRO A 75 9.62 -6.58 -8.36
N ALA A 76 8.39 -6.52 -7.86
CA ALA A 76 7.88 -7.40 -6.81
C ALA A 76 7.80 -8.86 -7.29
N SER A 77 7.32 -9.11 -8.52
CA SER A 77 7.29 -10.46 -9.08
C SER A 77 8.70 -11.02 -9.31
N LEU A 78 9.67 -10.17 -9.67
CA LEU A 78 11.06 -10.61 -9.80
C LEU A 78 11.64 -11.03 -8.44
N ILE A 79 11.43 -10.25 -7.38
CA ILE A 79 11.84 -10.63 -6.02
C ILE A 79 11.16 -11.94 -5.59
N LYS A 80 9.87 -12.11 -5.89
CA LYS A 80 9.15 -13.37 -5.61
C LYS A 80 9.81 -14.56 -6.31
N THR A 81 10.11 -14.47 -7.60
CA THR A 81 10.70 -15.57 -8.37
C THR A 81 12.15 -15.86 -7.99
N MET A 82 12.89 -14.87 -7.45
CA MET A 82 14.26 -15.04 -6.96
C MET A 82 14.35 -15.78 -5.61
N HIS A 83 13.27 -15.84 -4.84
CA HIS A 83 13.21 -16.49 -3.52
C HIS A 83 14.31 -16.01 -2.55
N LEU A 84 14.53 -14.68 -2.50
CA LEU A 84 15.54 -14.10 -1.60
C LEU A 84 15.12 -14.28 -0.14
N THR A 85 16.06 -14.60 0.75
CA THR A 85 15.78 -14.87 2.17
C THR A 85 15.41 -13.65 2.98
N TYR A 86 15.75 -12.45 2.52
CA TYR A 86 15.60 -11.15 3.20
C TYR A 86 14.55 -10.24 2.58
N LEU A 87 13.99 -10.60 1.43
CA LEU A 87 12.93 -9.86 0.74
C LEU A 87 11.81 -10.80 0.33
N LYS A 88 10.57 -10.34 0.46
CA LYS A 88 9.37 -11.06 0.00
C LYS A 88 8.46 -10.15 -0.80
N GLU A 89 7.62 -10.75 -1.63
CA GLU A 89 6.48 -10.07 -2.24
C GLU A 89 5.27 -10.24 -1.31
N LYS A 90 4.58 -9.16 -1.03
CA LYS A 90 3.31 -9.15 -0.31
C LYS A 90 2.38 -8.12 -0.94
N ASP A 91 1.23 -8.58 -1.42
CA ASP A 91 0.18 -7.74 -2.01
C ASP A 91 0.70 -6.79 -3.13
N GLY A 92 1.63 -7.27 -3.94
CA GLY A 92 2.25 -6.52 -5.04
C GLY A 92 3.40 -5.60 -4.63
N ALA A 93 3.70 -5.48 -3.35
CA ALA A 93 4.83 -4.71 -2.82
C ALA A 93 6.01 -5.62 -2.47
N ILE A 94 7.22 -5.05 -2.50
CA ILE A 94 8.41 -5.68 -1.93
C ILE A 94 8.44 -5.33 -0.45
N VAL A 95 8.51 -6.33 0.41
CA VAL A 95 8.62 -6.16 1.85
C VAL A 95 9.88 -6.84 2.37
N ASN A 96 10.46 -6.26 3.41
CA ASN A 96 11.46 -6.96 4.20
C ASN A 96 10.78 -7.98 5.13
N LEU A 97 11.56 -8.72 5.88
CA LEU A 97 11.03 -9.77 6.74
C LEU A 97 10.31 -9.25 8.00
N MET A 98 10.40 -7.96 8.28
CA MET A 98 9.58 -7.27 9.29
C MET A 98 8.20 -6.87 8.73
N GLY A 99 7.93 -7.15 7.44
CA GLY A 99 6.71 -6.73 6.75
C GLY A 99 6.69 -5.25 6.33
N GLU A 100 7.82 -4.53 6.50
CA GLU A 100 7.94 -3.15 6.06
C GLU A 100 8.11 -3.09 4.54
N VAL A 101 7.38 -2.18 3.89
CA VAL A 101 7.53 -1.95 2.45
C VAL A 101 8.91 -1.35 2.17
N VAL A 102 9.65 -2.01 1.30
CA VAL A 102 10.98 -1.58 0.85
C VAL A 102 10.83 -0.79 -0.45
N PRO A 103 11.24 0.49 -0.47
CA PRO A 103 11.14 1.29 -1.68
C PRO A 103 12.06 0.76 -2.78
N VAL A 104 11.55 0.82 -4.02
CA VAL A 104 12.23 0.38 -5.22
C VAL A 104 13.04 1.51 -5.80
N PHE A 105 14.30 1.21 -6.12
CA PHE A 105 15.22 2.08 -6.85
C PHE A 105 15.68 1.40 -8.14
N ILE A 106 16.00 2.19 -9.15
CA ILE A 106 16.58 1.74 -10.41
C ILE A 106 17.83 2.58 -10.66
N ASN A 107 18.99 1.93 -10.78
CA ASN A 107 20.29 2.59 -10.93
C ASN A 107 20.55 3.69 -9.90
N GLY A 108 20.17 3.42 -8.64
CA GLY A 108 20.34 4.34 -7.50
C GLY A 108 19.34 5.51 -7.46
N LYS A 109 18.25 5.46 -8.20
CA LYS A 109 17.19 6.48 -8.22
C LYS A 109 15.86 5.86 -7.86
N ARG A 110 15.08 6.54 -7.01
CA ARG A 110 13.76 6.08 -6.60
C ARG A 110 12.87 5.87 -7.82
N ALA A 111 12.29 4.69 -7.94
CA ALA A 111 11.39 4.37 -9.03
C ALA A 111 10.06 5.10 -8.85
N SER A 112 9.62 5.75 -9.90
CA SER A 112 8.29 6.34 -10.01
C SER A 112 7.25 5.29 -10.36
N GLN A 113 5.99 5.70 -10.38
CA GLN A 113 4.92 4.86 -10.89
C GLN A 113 5.16 4.47 -12.37
N ILE A 114 5.62 5.42 -13.20
CA ILE A 114 5.94 5.11 -14.61
C ILE A 114 7.13 4.15 -14.71
N ASP A 115 8.17 4.32 -13.89
CA ASP A 115 9.30 3.39 -13.85
C ASP A 115 8.85 1.98 -13.47
N LEU A 116 7.96 1.85 -12.49
CA LEU A 116 7.39 0.56 -12.11
C LEU A 116 6.52 -0.04 -13.22
N GLU A 117 5.72 0.78 -13.89
CA GLU A 117 4.86 0.34 -15.00
C GLU A 117 5.63 0.06 -16.30
N THR A 118 6.81 0.66 -16.49
CA THR A 118 7.70 0.37 -17.62
C THR A 118 8.87 -0.55 -17.25
N PHE A 119 8.87 -1.10 -16.02
CA PHE A 119 9.91 -1.99 -15.56
C PHE A 119 9.98 -3.26 -16.43
N TRP A 120 11.16 -3.55 -16.95
CA TRP A 120 11.39 -4.70 -17.82
C TRP A 120 12.35 -5.69 -17.17
N PRO A 121 11.85 -6.75 -16.50
CA PRO A 121 12.70 -7.70 -15.78
C PRO A 121 13.79 -8.35 -16.63
N LYS A 122 13.54 -8.54 -17.94
CA LYS A 122 14.52 -9.07 -18.90
C LYS A 122 15.85 -8.29 -18.89
N GLU A 123 15.80 -7.00 -18.61
CA GLU A 123 16.96 -6.10 -18.61
C GLU A 123 17.68 -6.00 -17.26
N VAL A 124 17.16 -6.60 -16.20
CA VAL A 124 17.78 -6.54 -14.88
C VAL A 124 19.10 -7.33 -14.89
N LYS A 125 20.20 -6.64 -14.68
CA LYS A 125 21.53 -7.23 -14.56
C LYS A 125 21.78 -7.76 -13.15
N ARG A 126 21.36 -6.99 -12.12
CA ARG A 126 21.63 -7.26 -10.72
C ARG A 126 20.57 -6.60 -9.84
N VAL A 127 20.23 -7.26 -8.76
CA VAL A 127 19.42 -6.73 -7.66
C VAL A 127 20.33 -6.46 -6.48
N GLN A 128 20.22 -5.29 -5.89
CA GLN A 128 20.96 -4.87 -4.70
C GLN A 128 19.97 -4.63 -3.56
N TYR A 129 20.23 -5.20 -2.41
CA TYR A 129 19.52 -4.88 -1.19
C TYR A 129 20.46 -4.14 -0.25
N LEU A 130 20.03 -2.96 0.18
CA LEU A 130 20.79 -2.08 1.04
C LEU A 130 19.95 -1.80 2.29
N GLU A 131 20.56 -2.00 3.42
CA GLU A 131 19.97 -1.58 4.69
C GLU A 131 20.68 -0.33 5.20
N HIS A 132 19.89 0.62 5.69
CA HIS A 132 20.36 1.90 6.16
C HIS A 132 21.34 2.58 5.19
N PRO A 133 20.97 2.71 3.89
CA PRO A 133 21.91 3.26 2.94
C PRO A 133 22.36 4.65 3.37
N ALA A 134 23.68 4.83 3.46
CA ALA A 134 24.29 6.10 3.81
C ALA A 134 24.22 7.12 2.66
N ASP A 135 23.98 6.66 1.43
CA ASP A 135 23.91 7.52 0.25
C ASP A 135 22.61 8.34 0.26
N PRO A 136 22.69 9.68 0.19
CA PRO A 136 21.52 10.57 0.20
C PRO A 136 20.54 10.34 -0.95
N ARG A 137 20.97 9.72 -2.04
CA ARG A 137 20.08 9.36 -3.16
C ARG A 137 18.95 8.45 -2.72
N TYR A 138 19.13 7.69 -1.65
CA TYR A 138 18.12 6.80 -1.09
C TYR A 138 17.16 7.48 -0.09
N GLU A 139 17.22 8.81 -0.03
CA GLU A 139 16.24 9.66 0.67
C GLU A 139 16.02 9.28 2.15
N GLY A 140 17.04 8.78 2.81
CA GLY A 140 16.97 8.38 4.21
C GLY A 140 16.15 7.12 4.49
N ALA A 141 15.81 6.34 3.47
CA ALA A 141 15.09 5.09 3.63
C ALA A 141 15.81 4.12 4.59
N SER A 142 15.04 3.37 5.39
CA SER A 142 15.59 2.37 6.32
C SER A 142 16.15 1.15 5.61
N ALA A 143 15.62 0.82 4.45
CA ALA A 143 16.13 -0.19 3.54
C ALA A 143 15.69 0.13 2.12
N VAL A 144 16.42 -0.32 1.11
CA VAL A 144 16.05 -0.16 -0.30
C VAL A 144 16.39 -1.40 -1.11
N VAL A 145 15.61 -1.65 -2.15
CA VAL A 145 15.97 -2.57 -3.20
C VAL A 145 16.29 -1.76 -4.46
N ASN A 146 17.49 -1.95 -5.01
CA ASN A 146 17.98 -1.23 -6.18
C ASN A 146 18.23 -2.20 -7.34
N PHE A 147 17.53 -2.00 -8.44
CA PHE A 147 17.69 -2.80 -9.65
C PHE A 147 18.70 -2.13 -10.57
N ILE A 148 19.81 -2.82 -10.85
CA ILE A 148 20.80 -2.37 -11.81
C ILE A 148 20.37 -2.83 -13.21
N MET A 149 20.13 -1.86 -14.07
CA MET A 149 19.64 -2.04 -15.43
C MET A 149 20.58 -1.36 -16.45
N PRO A 150 20.52 -1.77 -17.72
CA PRO A 150 21.31 -1.11 -18.77
C PRO A 150 20.98 0.37 -18.90
N GLU A 151 21.95 1.15 -19.32
CA GLU A 151 21.78 2.55 -19.65
C GLU A 151 21.60 2.76 -21.17
N TYR A 152 20.76 3.73 -21.60
CA TYR A 152 20.45 4.06 -22.99
C TYR A 152 20.84 5.50 -23.32
N LYS A 153 21.43 5.76 -24.50
CA LYS A 153 21.68 7.14 -24.99
C LYS A 153 20.43 7.76 -25.61
N VAL A 154 19.77 7.01 -26.46
CA VAL A 154 18.50 7.37 -27.08
C VAL A 154 17.69 6.10 -27.21
N GLY A 155 16.50 6.09 -26.67
CA GLY A 155 15.66 4.90 -26.72
C GLY A 155 14.46 5.00 -25.79
N GLY A 156 13.74 3.91 -25.67
CA GLY A 156 12.57 3.89 -24.81
C GLY A 156 12.05 2.49 -24.57
N VAL A 157 11.12 2.41 -23.64
CA VAL A 157 10.39 1.20 -23.29
C VAL A 157 8.90 1.54 -23.25
N THR A 158 8.11 0.74 -23.91
CA THR A 158 6.64 0.82 -23.83
C THR A 158 6.09 -0.50 -23.34
N ARG A 159 5.13 -0.41 -22.45
CA ARG A 159 4.49 -1.57 -21.85
C ARG A 159 2.98 -1.40 -21.81
N VAL A 160 2.27 -2.47 -22.15
CA VAL A 160 0.83 -2.61 -22.00
C VAL A 160 0.55 -3.73 -21.02
N ASN A 161 -0.28 -3.47 -20.05
CA ASN A 161 -0.71 -4.44 -19.03
C ASN A 161 -2.23 -4.51 -19.00
N LEU A 162 -2.76 -5.71 -19.18
CA LEU A 162 -4.19 -6.02 -19.15
C LEU A 162 -4.43 -7.01 -18.00
N PHE A 163 -5.07 -6.53 -16.95
CA PHE A 163 -5.43 -7.34 -15.81
C PHE A 163 -6.95 -7.47 -15.73
N GLN A 164 -7.43 -8.70 -15.73
CA GLN A 164 -8.84 -9.02 -15.62
C GLN A 164 -9.09 -10.05 -14.53
N ARG A 165 -9.85 -9.69 -13.50
CA ARG A 165 -10.37 -10.60 -12.49
C ARG A 165 -11.85 -10.87 -12.79
N PHE A 166 -12.15 -12.11 -13.10
CA PHE A 166 -13.49 -12.52 -13.47
C PHE A 166 -14.40 -12.70 -12.24
N PRO A 167 -15.68 -12.29 -12.37
CA PRO A 167 -16.26 -11.82 -13.63
C PRO A 167 -16.12 -10.32 -13.87
N ASN A 168 -15.81 -9.48 -12.88
CA ASN A 168 -16.27 -8.09 -12.94
C ASN A 168 -15.24 -7.01 -12.59
N ASN A 169 -13.98 -7.35 -12.39
CA ASN A 169 -12.97 -6.35 -11.99
C ASN A 169 -11.80 -6.37 -12.97
N GLY A 170 -11.32 -5.20 -13.36
CA GLY A 170 -10.18 -5.10 -14.23
C GLY A 170 -9.46 -3.76 -14.14
N TYR A 171 -8.18 -3.76 -14.47
CA TYR A 171 -7.44 -2.55 -14.75
C TYR A 171 -6.54 -2.75 -15.97
N TYR A 172 -6.37 -1.69 -16.73
CA TYR A 172 -5.65 -1.68 -17.99
C TYR A 172 -4.70 -0.49 -17.98
N THR A 173 -3.42 -0.74 -18.22
CA THR A 173 -2.39 0.29 -18.17
C THR A 173 -1.60 0.28 -19.46
N ALA A 174 -1.33 1.46 -20.02
CA ALA A 174 -0.33 1.68 -21.05
C ALA A 174 0.66 2.71 -20.51
N ALA A 175 1.95 2.39 -20.53
CA ALA A 175 3.00 3.28 -20.07
C ALA A 175 4.16 3.27 -21.04
N SER A 176 4.77 4.44 -21.28
CA SER A 176 5.91 4.61 -22.17
C SER A 176 6.93 5.54 -21.52
N LYS A 177 8.21 5.18 -21.67
CA LYS A 177 9.35 5.97 -21.24
C LYS A 177 10.29 6.19 -22.43
N LEU A 178 10.64 7.44 -22.69
CA LEU A 178 11.58 7.84 -23.74
C LEU A 178 12.78 8.54 -23.11
N VAL A 179 13.98 8.12 -23.48
CA VAL A 179 15.23 8.73 -23.04
C VAL A 179 15.91 9.38 -24.24
N ARG A 180 16.35 10.61 -24.04
CA ARG A 180 17.18 11.33 -25.02
C ARG A 180 18.27 12.12 -24.30
N ASN A 181 19.50 11.65 -24.38
CA ASN A 181 20.64 12.19 -23.65
C ASN A 181 20.36 12.23 -22.12
N ASN A 182 20.41 13.44 -21.55
CA ASN A 182 20.19 13.66 -20.12
C ASN A 182 18.70 13.76 -19.72
N TRP A 183 17.80 13.76 -20.71
CA TRP A 183 16.37 13.89 -20.50
C TRP A 183 15.66 12.55 -20.59
N THR A 184 14.71 12.37 -19.72
CA THR A 184 13.77 11.26 -19.75
C THR A 184 12.35 11.81 -19.68
N TYR A 185 11.48 11.31 -20.54
CA TYR A 185 10.06 11.65 -20.58
C TYR A 185 9.25 10.39 -20.36
N GLY A 186 8.21 10.48 -19.58
CA GLY A 186 7.31 9.38 -19.28
C GLY A 186 5.86 9.76 -19.47
N LEU A 187 5.05 8.80 -19.93
CA LEU A 187 3.61 8.92 -20.04
C LEU A 187 2.97 7.62 -19.58
N MET A 188 1.89 7.73 -18.80
CA MET A 188 1.08 6.60 -18.37
C MET A 188 -0.39 6.94 -18.45
N VAL A 189 -1.18 5.97 -18.89
CA VAL A 189 -2.65 5.99 -18.81
C VAL A 189 -3.11 4.69 -18.20
N ARG A 190 -3.97 4.75 -17.20
CA ARG A 190 -4.58 3.60 -16.55
C ARG A 190 -6.08 3.79 -16.45
N GLY A 191 -6.84 2.77 -16.78
CA GLY A 191 -8.26 2.68 -16.49
C GLY A 191 -8.55 1.49 -15.60
N ASN A 192 -9.46 1.63 -14.65
CA ASN A 192 -9.95 0.54 -13.83
C ASN A 192 -11.46 0.55 -13.70
N TYR A 193 -12.03 -0.61 -13.49
CA TYR A 193 -13.42 -0.76 -13.10
C TYR A 193 -13.60 -1.90 -12.11
N GLU A 194 -14.58 -1.75 -11.25
CA GLU A 194 -15.03 -2.79 -10.33
C GLU A 194 -16.54 -2.90 -10.36
N ARG A 195 -17.05 -4.13 -10.34
CA ARG A 195 -18.48 -4.48 -10.32
C ARG A 195 -18.65 -5.71 -9.45
N ASP A 196 -18.89 -5.52 -8.16
CA ASP A 196 -19.19 -6.62 -7.25
C ASP A 196 -20.70 -6.66 -6.92
N HIS A 197 -21.33 -7.84 -7.03
CA HIS A 197 -22.75 -8.03 -6.83
C HIS A 197 -23.09 -9.21 -5.91
N LEU A 198 -22.09 -9.77 -5.21
CA LEU A 198 -22.26 -11.10 -4.61
C LEU A 198 -22.01 -11.16 -3.11
N THR A 199 -21.88 -10.04 -2.43
CA THR A 199 -21.75 -10.03 -0.96
C THR A 199 -23.15 -10.22 -0.35
N SER A 200 -23.40 -11.34 0.29
CA SER A 200 -24.56 -11.51 1.17
C SER A 200 -24.13 -11.48 2.62
N GLN A 201 -24.87 -10.78 3.43
CA GLN A 201 -24.63 -10.58 4.84
C GLN A 201 -25.90 -10.93 5.60
N THR A 202 -25.76 -11.77 6.63
CA THR A 202 -26.80 -11.97 7.63
C THR A 202 -26.28 -11.43 8.96
N GLY A 203 -27.11 -10.71 9.68
CA GLY A 203 -26.63 -10.08 10.91
C GLY A 203 -27.71 -9.85 11.94
N LYS A 204 -27.24 -9.66 13.17
CA LYS A 204 -28.03 -9.22 14.30
C LYS A 204 -27.38 -7.98 14.89
N THR A 205 -28.17 -6.95 15.11
CA THR A 205 -27.78 -5.71 15.78
C THR A 205 -28.68 -5.47 16.98
N GLU A 206 -28.08 -5.05 18.08
CA GLU A 206 -28.80 -4.66 19.31
C GLU A 206 -28.44 -3.22 19.66
N TYR A 207 -29.47 -2.42 19.82
CA TYR A 207 -29.43 -1.06 20.33
C TYR A 207 -29.94 -1.09 21.77
N ARG A 208 -29.23 -0.44 22.68
CA ARG A 208 -29.54 -0.53 24.10
C ARG A 208 -29.64 0.83 24.75
N ASP A 209 -30.63 0.96 25.68
CA ASP A 209 -30.77 2.06 26.63
C ASP A 209 -30.77 3.45 25.97
N PHE A 210 -31.67 3.65 25.00
CA PHE A 210 -31.79 4.87 24.23
C PHE A 210 -33.24 5.36 24.10
N PHE A 211 -33.40 6.62 23.73
CA PHE A 211 -34.70 7.20 23.40
C PHE A 211 -34.83 7.33 21.88
N TYR A 212 -36.02 7.13 21.37
CA TYR A 212 -36.38 7.42 19.99
C TYR A 212 -37.80 7.95 19.94
N LYS A 213 -38.02 9.17 19.39
CA LYS A 213 -39.33 9.85 19.35
C LYS A 213 -40.04 9.86 20.70
N ASN A 214 -39.31 10.24 21.75
CA ASN A 214 -39.78 10.31 23.16
C ASN A 214 -40.13 8.97 23.83
N GLN A 215 -39.93 7.83 23.15
CA GLN A 215 -40.10 6.51 23.75
C GLN A 215 -38.73 5.95 24.16
N LYS A 216 -38.65 5.39 25.38
CA LYS A 216 -37.46 4.70 25.88
C LYS A 216 -37.45 3.25 25.41
N TYR A 217 -36.34 2.81 24.91
CA TYR A 217 -36.05 1.42 24.54
C TYR A 217 -34.92 0.89 25.41
N GLU A 218 -35.16 -0.12 26.20
CA GLU A 218 -34.12 -0.83 26.95
C GLU A 218 -33.25 -1.67 26.01
N THR A 219 -33.88 -2.39 25.10
CA THR A 219 -33.19 -3.17 24.05
C THR A 219 -34.09 -3.25 22.82
N LEU A 220 -33.55 -2.85 21.68
CA LEU A 220 -34.17 -3.04 20.38
C LEU A 220 -33.24 -3.90 19.52
N THR A 221 -33.77 -4.98 18.98
CA THR A 221 -33.02 -5.90 18.14
C THR A 221 -33.44 -5.77 16.67
N ARG A 222 -32.45 -5.70 15.80
CA ARG A 222 -32.61 -5.79 14.33
C ARG A 222 -31.92 -7.05 13.83
N THR A 223 -32.64 -7.89 13.13
CA THR A 223 -32.08 -9.00 12.34
C THR A 223 -32.18 -8.65 10.88
N GLU A 224 -31.07 -8.75 10.14
CA GLU A 224 -31.02 -8.36 8.75
C GLU A 224 -30.48 -9.47 7.83
N ASN A 225 -31.04 -9.52 6.62
CA ASN A 225 -30.49 -10.27 5.51
C ASN A 225 -30.23 -9.29 4.36
N ARG A 226 -28.97 -8.99 4.10
CA ARG A 226 -28.52 -7.90 3.23
C ARG A 226 -27.76 -8.45 2.02
N HIS A 227 -28.00 -7.84 0.90
CA HIS A 227 -27.24 -8.05 -0.35
C HIS A 227 -26.58 -6.75 -0.78
N GLY A 228 -25.26 -6.75 -0.79
CA GLY A 228 -24.46 -5.60 -1.17
C GLY A 228 -24.03 -5.65 -2.64
N TYR A 229 -23.81 -4.48 -3.23
CA TYR A 229 -23.20 -4.29 -4.53
C TYR A 229 -22.24 -3.11 -4.51
N SER A 230 -21.15 -3.21 -5.24
CA SER A 230 -20.15 -2.16 -5.39
C SER A 230 -19.88 -1.87 -6.86
N ARG A 231 -19.68 -0.58 -7.19
CA ARG A 231 -19.39 -0.13 -8.55
C ARG A 231 -18.36 0.99 -8.49
N GLU A 232 -17.24 0.77 -9.15
CA GLU A 232 -16.21 1.80 -9.24
C GLU A 232 -15.68 1.90 -10.66
N ASN A 233 -15.36 3.12 -11.10
CA ASN A 233 -14.64 3.43 -12.32
C ASN A 233 -13.52 4.39 -11.99
N GLY A 234 -12.37 4.24 -12.63
CA GLY A 234 -11.28 5.17 -12.46
C GLY A 234 -10.47 5.35 -13.72
N VAL A 235 -9.93 6.54 -13.89
CA VAL A 235 -8.92 6.86 -14.90
C VAL A 235 -7.80 7.63 -14.22
N GLN A 236 -6.59 7.22 -14.49
CA GLN A 236 -5.39 7.87 -14.03
C GLN A 236 -4.48 8.15 -15.21
N THR A 237 -3.97 9.36 -15.30
CA THR A 237 -2.92 9.72 -16.26
C THR A 237 -1.76 10.33 -15.50
N ALA A 238 -0.54 10.09 -15.99
CA ALA A 238 0.65 10.71 -15.44
C ALA A 238 1.62 11.04 -16.58
N TRP A 239 2.24 12.19 -16.46
CA TRP A 239 3.30 12.66 -17.33
C TRP A 239 4.49 13.10 -16.49
N ASN A 240 5.70 12.87 -17.00
CA ASN A 240 6.93 13.20 -16.29
C ASN A 240 7.99 13.73 -17.26
N ALA A 241 8.79 14.69 -16.79
CA ALA A 241 10.04 15.13 -17.41
C ALA A 241 11.14 15.17 -16.37
N ARG A 242 12.26 14.52 -16.67
CA ARG A 242 13.41 14.44 -15.77
C ARG A 242 14.71 14.71 -16.47
N TYR A 243 15.53 15.56 -15.88
CA TYR A 243 16.91 15.86 -16.28
C TYR A 243 17.88 15.28 -15.27
N VAL A 244 18.91 14.57 -15.74
CA VAL A 244 19.89 13.89 -14.87
C VAL A 244 21.29 14.10 -15.36
N THR A 245 22.17 14.49 -14.44
CA THR A 245 23.63 14.46 -14.57
C THR A 245 24.25 13.78 -13.34
N ASP A 246 25.56 13.63 -13.31
CA ASP A 246 26.28 13.06 -12.16
C ASP A 246 26.11 13.87 -10.86
N LYS A 247 25.82 15.18 -10.99
CA LYS A 247 25.71 16.11 -9.86
C LYS A 247 24.29 16.60 -9.58
N THR A 248 23.39 16.46 -10.55
CA THR A 248 22.07 17.08 -10.47
C THR A 248 21.00 16.15 -11.01
N THR A 249 19.89 16.05 -10.27
CA THR A 249 18.64 15.49 -10.77
C THR A 249 17.53 16.52 -10.58
N ILE A 250 16.78 16.78 -11.64
CA ILE A 250 15.58 17.62 -11.61
C ILE A 250 14.45 16.82 -12.24
N SER A 251 13.34 16.63 -11.53
CA SER A 251 12.16 15.92 -12.02
C SER A 251 10.90 16.75 -11.78
N HIS A 252 10.04 16.79 -12.76
CA HIS A 252 8.69 17.34 -12.64
C HIS A 252 7.67 16.33 -13.13
N ASP A 253 6.65 16.11 -12.31
CA ASP A 253 5.61 15.14 -12.55
C ASP A 253 4.25 15.83 -12.50
N LEU A 254 3.43 15.58 -13.51
CA LEU A 254 2.03 15.96 -13.54
C LEU A 254 1.20 14.69 -13.50
N SER A 255 0.19 14.64 -12.67
CA SER A 255 -0.75 13.52 -12.71
C SER A 255 -2.17 14.00 -12.48
N PHE A 256 -3.09 13.21 -13.00
CA PHE A 256 -4.50 13.46 -12.95
C PHE A 256 -5.22 12.15 -12.63
N GLY A 257 -6.05 12.18 -11.60
CA GLY A 257 -6.91 11.08 -11.20
C GLY A 257 -8.38 11.47 -11.28
N TRP A 258 -9.19 10.60 -11.85
CA TRP A 258 -10.63 10.66 -11.78
C TRP A 258 -11.15 9.30 -11.31
N ASN A 259 -11.92 9.32 -10.24
CA ASN A 259 -12.59 8.14 -9.70
C ASN A 259 -14.09 8.43 -9.55
N GLU A 260 -14.90 7.46 -9.85
CA GLU A 260 -16.34 7.55 -9.69
C GLU A 260 -16.90 6.23 -9.16
N ASN A 261 -17.69 6.34 -8.11
CA ASN A 261 -18.61 5.32 -7.66
C ASN A 261 -20.02 5.74 -8.12
N PRO A 262 -20.54 5.23 -9.24
CA PRO A 262 -21.84 5.64 -9.76
C PRO A 262 -23.03 5.09 -8.98
N GLY A 263 -22.78 4.31 -7.91
CA GLY A 263 -23.77 3.78 -7.00
C GLY A 263 -23.36 2.41 -6.49
N SER A 264 -22.79 2.41 -5.30
CA SER A 264 -22.66 1.22 -4.44
C SER A 264 -23.75 1.26 -3.37
N GLY A 265 -24.11 0.12 -2.83
CA GLY A 265 -25.13 0.10 -1.77
C GLY A 265 -25.56 -1.29 -1.40
N SER A 266 -26.68 -1.35 -0.70
CA SER A 266 -27.26 -2.61 -0.26
C SER A 266 -28.79 -2.57 -0.23
N LEU A 267 -29.37 -3.74 -0.38
CA LEU A 267 -30.76 -4.03 -0.13
C LEU A 267 -30.82 -5.04 0.99
N SER A 268 -31.59 -4.76 2.03
CA SER A 268 -31.79 -5.70 3.13
C SER A 268 -33.27 -5.96 3.44
N GLN A 269 -33.54 -7.15 3.95
CA GLN A 269 -34.76 -7.49 4.64
C GLN A 269 -34.47 -7.45 6.14
N ASP A 270 -35.19 -6.60 6.86
CA ASP A 270 -34.97 -6.34 8.28
C ASP A 270 -36.18 -6.81 9.09
N VAL A 271 -35.90 -7.40 10.24
CA VAL A 271 -36.91 -7.75 11.25
C VAL A 271 -36.52 -7.07 12.56
N TRP A 272 -37.45 -6.30 13.13
CA TRP A 272 -37.25 -5.55 14.35
C TRP A 272 -38.08 -6.17 15.51
N SER A 273 -37.50 -6.23 16.73
CA SER A 273 -38.15 -6.91 17.85
C SER A 273 -39.52 -6.29 18.28
N ASP A 274 -39.66 -4.97 18.12
CA ASP A 274 -40.82 -4.23 18.61
C ASP A 274 -41.69 -3.71 17.46
N ASN A 275 -41.51 -4.25 16.26
CA ASN A 275 -42.22 -3.77 15.06
C ASN A 275 -42.14 -2.25 14.86
N LEU A 276 -41.07 -1.62 15.36
CA LEU A 276 -40.86 -0.17 15.31
C LEU A 276 -40.87 0.38 13.87
N PHE A 277 -40.40 -0.42 12.94
CA PHE A 277 -40.43 -0.13 11.52
C PHE A 277 -41.15 -1.25 10.80
N ASP A 278 -41.98 -0.90 9.83
CA ASP A 278 -42.60 -1.89 8.96
C ASP A 278 -41.48 -2.78 8.35
N ALA A 279 -41.51 -4.04 8.80
CA ALA A 279 -40.50 -5.02 8.50
C ALA A 279 -40.50 -5.33 7.02
N SER A 280 -39.70 -4.69 6.23
CA SER A 280 -39.64 -5.18 4.87
C SER A 280 -38.33 -4.92 4.19
N HIS A 281 -37.95 -3.72 3.90
CA HIS A 281 -36.83 -3.48 3.05
C HIS A 281 -36.10 -2.22 3.51
N ALA A 282 -34.81 -2.34 3.78
CA ALA A 282 -33.95 -1.17 3.88
C ALA A 282 -33.07 -1.07 2.64
N THR A 283 -32.91 0.14 2.16
CA THR A 283 -32.10 0.47 0.99
C THR A 283 -31.05 1.48 1.41
N GLU A 284 -29.80 1.17 1.11
CA GLU A 284 -28.69 2.10 1.26
C GLU A 284 -28.03 2.28 -0.10
N ARG A 285 -27.67 3.51 -0.44
CA ARG A 285 -26.95 3.81 -1.67
C ARG A 285 -25.94 4.93 -1.44
N HIS A 286 -24.74 4.74 -1.96
CA HIS A 286 -23.66 5.72 -1.94
C HIS A 286 -23.20 6.00 -3.36
N THR A 287 -23.01 7.26 -3.67
CA THR A 287 -22.31 7.70 -4.88
C THR A 287 -21.12 8.56 -4.45
N ALA A 288 -20.02 8.44 -5.16
CA ALA A 288 -18.85 9.27 -4.94
C ALA A 288 -18.20 9.63 -6.26
N LYS A 289 -17.66 10.84 -6.35
CA LYS A 289 -16.86 11.30 -7.48
C LYS A 289 -15.69 12.10 -6.93
N SER A 290 -14.50 11.80 -7.43
CA SER A 290 -13.27 12.48 -7.05
C SER A 290 -12.48 12.87 -8.29
N LEU A 291 -12.00 14.12 -8.30
CA LEU A 291 -11.07 14.67 -9.27
C LEU A 291 -9.82 15.12 -8.54
N SER A 292 -8.63 14.64 -8.96
CA SER A 292 -7.40 14.90 -8.21
C SER A 292 -6.18 15.16 -9.11
N PRO A 293 -6.05 16.40 -9.66
CA PRO A 293 -4.82 16.86 -10.28
C PRO A 293 -3.73 17.10 -9.24
N GLN A 294 -2.49 16.78 -9.57
CA GLN A 294 -1.33 17.09 -8.74
C GLN A 294 -0.07 17.36 -9.55
N ILE A 295 0.83 18.13 -8.97
CA ILE A 295 2.16 18.40 -9.49
C ILE A 295 3.19 18.11 -8.40
N TYR A 296 4.29 17.48 -8.80
CA TYR A 296 5.41 17.14 -7.92
C TYR A 296 6.72 17.61 -8.54
N GLY A 297 7.62 18.10 -7.71
CA GLY A 297 8.98 18.47 -8.09
C GLY A 297 9.98 17.79 -7.18
N LEU A 298 11.07 17.26 -7.76
CA LEU A 298 12.20 16.67 -7.05
C LEU A 298 13.49 17.31 -7.56
N TYR A 299 14.33 17.75 -6.63
CA TYR A 299 15.63 18.33 -6.90
C TYR A 299 16.68 17.67 -6.02
N TYR A 300 17.73 17.17 -6.66
CA TYR A 300 18.89 16.62 -5.97
C TYR A 300 20.14 17.32 -6.49
N PHE A 301 20.99 17.77 -5.57
CA PHE A 301 22.24 18.46 -5.87
C PHE A 301 23.38 17.83 -5.07
N LYS A 302 24.44 17.44 -5.76
CA LYS A 302 25.71 17.03 -5.18
C LYS A 302 26.68 18.21 -5.26
N PHE A 303 26.88 18.92 -4.14
CA PHE A 303 27.81 20.06 -4.08
C PHE A 303 29.27 19.60 -4.03
N SER A 304 29.53 18.49 -3.32
CA SER A 304 30.83 17.84 -3.23
C SER A 304 30.64 16.35 -2.94
N ASP A 305 31.73 15.59 -2.79
CA ASP A 305 31.65 14.18 -2.40
C ASP A 305 31.16 13.98 -0.97
N LYS A 306 31.08 15.04 -0.18
CA LYS A 306 30.61 15.01 1.21
C LYS A 306 29.29 15.70 1.44
N TRP A 307 28.89 16.66 0.61
CA TRP A 307 27.70 17.48 0.81
C TRP A 307 26.67 17.31 -0.28
N PHE A 308 25.44 17.06 0.12
CA PHE A 308 24.30 16.79 -0.78
C PHE A 308 23.05 17.51 -0.25
N LEU A 309 22.16 17.86 -1.15
CA LEU A 309 20.84 18.38 -0.86
C LEU A 309 19.80 17.63 -1.70
N SER A 310 18.82 17.02 -1.05
CA SER A 310 17.59 16.57 -1.70
C SER A 310 16.43 17.45 -1.22
N ASN A 311 15.64 17.91 -2.16
CA ASN A 311 14.44 18.73 -1.90
C ASN A 311 13.32 18.22 -2.79
N SER A 312 12.13 18.06 -2.23
CA SER A 312 10.94 17.77 -3.01
C SER A 312 9.75 18.58 -2.50
N TRP A 313 8.85 18.90 -3.42
CA TRP A 313 7.57 19.50 -3.10
C TRP A 313 6.46 18.86 -3.91
N LYS A 314 5.28 18.85 -3.35
CA LYS A 314 4.07 18.31 -3.95
C LYS A 314 2.91 19.26 -3.68
N TYR A 315 2.23 19.68 -4.72
CA TYR A 315 0.94 20.34 -4.61
C TYR A 315 -0.12 19.42 -5.20
N ALA A 316 -1.20 19.23 -4.45
CA ALA A 316 -2.34 18.44 -4.89
C ALA A 316 -3.64 19.23 -4.64
N TYR A 317 -4.52 19.20 -5.62
CA TYR A 317 -5.90 19.62 -5.49
C TYR A 317 -6.79 18.39 -5.54
N ALA A 318 -7.87 18.38 -4.76
CA ALA A 318 -8.92 17.37 -4.89
C ALA A 318 -10.29 18.01 -4.78
N GLU A 319 -11.23 17.56 -5.62
CA GLU A 319 -12.65 17.86 -5.49
C GLU A 319 -13.40 16.54 -5.32
N ASN A 320 -14.03 16.38 -4.16
CA ASN A 320 -14.73 15.18 -3.75
C ASN A 320 -16.21 15.49 -3.60
N THR A 321 -17.06 14.80 -4.35
CA THR A 321 -18.51 14.88 -4.18
C THR A 321 -19.03 13.52 -3.76
N THR A 322 -19.80 13.47 -2.67
CA THR A 322 -20.43 12.24 -2.19
C THR A 322 -21.93 12.45 -1.97
N SER A 323 -22.69 11.39 -2.14
CA SER A 323 -24.10 11.37 -1.77
C SER A 323 -24.41 10.02 -1.11
N ALA A 324 -25.10 10.06 0.03
CA ALA A 324 -25.58 8.90 0.75
C ALA A 324 -27.09 8.97 0.85
N PHE A 325 -27.74 7.83 0.59
CA PHE A 325 -29.17 7.62 0.71
C PHE A 325 -29.41 6.43 1.65
N SER A 326 -30.30 6.60 2.62
CA SER A 326 -30.74 5.51 3.51
C SER A 326 -32.25 5.60 3.71
N GLN A 327 -32.94 4.48 3.56
CA GLN A 327 -34.39 4.39 3.77
C GLN A 327 -34.74 3.03 4.38
N ILE A 328 -35.57 3.04 5.40
CA ILE A 328 -36.14 1.84 6.03
C ILE A 328 -37.66 1.82 5.77
N GLY A 329 -38.14 0.79 5.07
CA GLY A 329 -39.54 0.62 4.73
C GLY A 329 -40.09 1.81 3.94
N LYS A 330 -41.18 2.38 4.43
CA LYS A 330 -41.88 3.56 3.86
C LYS A 330 -41.48 4.87 4.50
N ASN A 331 -40.50 4.88 5.42
CA ASN A 331 -40.06 6.09 6.10
C ASN A 331 -39.47 7.11 5.15
N THR A 332 -39.49 8.37 5.54
CA THR A 332 -38.83 9.44 4.80
C THR A 332 -37.35 9.10 4.60
N PRO A 333 -36.83 9.13 3.39
CA PRO A 333 -35.45 8.81 3.13
C PRO A 333 -34.50 9.85 3.76
N ILE A 334 -33.40 9.39 4.30
CA ILE A 334 -32.30 10.22 4.77
C ILE A 334 -31.34 10.42 3.60
N LEU A 335 -31.14 11.65 3.23
CA LEU A 335 -30.26 12.06 2.14
C LEU A 335 -29.15 12.94 2.72
N ASN A 336 -27.92 12.59 2.47
CA ASN A 336 -26.76 13.40 2.82
C ASN A 336 -25.89 13.62 1.58
N GLY A 337 -25.44 14.82 1.39
CA GLY A 337 -24.50 15.16 0.33
C GLY A 337 -23.30 15.93 0.88
N THR A 338 -22.15 15.73 0.28
CA THR A 338 -20.98 16.56 0.55
C THR A 338 -20.30 16.96 -0.74
N ASN A 339 -19.84 18.22 -0.78
CA ASN A 339 -18.91 18.71 -1.80
C ASN A 339 -17.71 19.30 -1.06
N GLU A 340 -16.57 18.67 -1.24
CA GLU A 340 -15.33 19.04 -0.56
C GLU A 340 -14.25 19.43 -1.57
N LYS A 341 -13.57 20.55 -1.31
CA LYS A 341 -12.37 20.98 -2.02
C LYS A 341 -11.19 20.94 -1.08
N VAL A 342 -10.14 20.25 -1.49
CA VAL A 342 -8.91 20.06 -0.72
C VAL A 342 -7.75 20.66 -1.50
N ASN A 343 -6.93 21.48 -0.83
CA ASN A 343 -5.62 21.91 -1.33
C ASN A 343 -4.58 21.37 -0.36
N SER A 344 -3.54 20.75 -0.87
CA SER A 344 -2.45 20.16 -0.08
C SER A 344 -1.10 20.58 -0.66
N LEU A 345 -0.23 21.13 0.17
CA LEU A 345 1.16 21.43 -0.17
C LEU A 345 2.07 20.68 0.80
N LYS A 346 2.97 19.86 0.28
CA LYS A 346 4.00 19.19 1.07
C LYS A 346 5.38 19.58 0.55
N ILE A 347 6.28 19.91 1.47
CA ILE A 347 7.68 20.25 1.18
C ILE A 347 8.56 19.35 2.04
N VAL A 348 9.62 18.83 1.43
CA VAL A 348 10.64 18.00 2.11
C VAL A 348 12.01 18.58 1.78
N VAL A 349 12.86 18.76 2.79
CA VAL A 349 14.23 19.26 2.63
C VAL A 349 15.17 18.34 3.40
N MET A 350 16.20 17.84 2.74
CA MET A 350 17.15 16.86 3.29
C MET A 350 18.60 17.21 2.93
N PRO A 351 19.25 18.14 3.64
CA PRO A 351 20.69 18.29 3.59
C PRO A 351 21.37 17.09 4.24
N SER A 352 22.41 16.58 3.60
CA SER A 352 23.14 15.40 4.03
C SER A 352 24.65 15.64 3.98
N PHE A 353 25.37 15.12 4.99
CA PHE A 353 26.81 15.21 5.13
C PHE A 353 27.42 13.85 5.37
N ILE A 354 28.33 13.42 4.50
CA ILE A 354 29.07 12.14 4.55
C ILE A 354 30.56 12.44 4.71
N PRO A 355 31.06 12.62 5.93
CA PRO A 355 32.49 12.92 6.15
C PRO A 355 33.40 11.75 5.78
N SER A 356 32.90 10.51 5.90
CA SER A 356 33.65 9.29 5.61
C SER A 356 32.69 8.13 5.30
N LYS A 357 33.22 7.00 4.82
CA LYS A 357 32.44 5.76 4.62
C LYS A 357 31.80 5.21 5.89
N LYS A 358 32.29 5.62 7.08
CA LYS A 358 31.82 5.14 8.38
C LYS A 358 30.72 5.99 9.00
N TRP A 359 30.56 7.23 8.57
CA TRP A 359 29.64 8.18 9.17
C TRP A 359 28.78 8.87 8.15
N PHE A 360 27.51 9.00 8.48
CA PHE A 360 26.48 9.68 7.70
C PHE A 360 25.62 10.54 8.62
N PHE A 361 25.35 11.77 8.21
CA PHE A 361 24.51 12.72 8.94
C PHE A 361 23.49 13.32 7.96
N GLN A 362 22.23 13.40 8.38
CA GLN A 362 21.16 13.99 7.57
C GLN A 362 20.19 14.74 8.49
N LEU A 363 19.83 15.94 8.12
CA LEU A 363 18.66 16.62 8.65
C LEU A 363 17.49 16.33 7.72
N TYR A 364 16.41 15.77 8.25
CA TYR A 364 15.17 15.54 7.52
C TYR A 364 14.11 16.50 8.03
N THR A 365 13.60 17.36 7.17
CA THR A 365 12.54 18.31 7.50
C THR A 365 11.41 18.16 6.51
N THR A 366 10.18 18.01 7.02
CA THR A 366 8.97 17.99 6.20
C THR A 366 7.95 18.96 6.75
N ALA A 367 7.28 19.70 5.86
CA ALA A 367 6.13 20.51 6.16
C ALA A 367 4.96 20.11 5.24
N SER A 368 3.77 19.92 5.81
CA SER A 368 2.54 19.62 5.09
C SER A 368 1.48 20.64 5.49
N LEU A 369 0.84 21.26 4.51
CA LEU A 369 -0.20 22.27 4.65
C LEU A 369 -1.43 21.78 3.91
N ASP A 370 -2.54 21.57 4.62
CA ASP A 370 -3.80 21.10 4.04
C ASP A 370 -4.92 22.09 4.35
N TRP A 371 -5.71 22.44 3.33
CA TRP A 371 -6.90 23.28 3.45
C TRP A 371 -8.11 22.55 2.88
N PHE A 372 -9.15 22.46 3.67
CA PHE A 372 -10.41 21.83 3.32
C PHE A 372 -11.54 22.86 3.32
N SER A 373 -12.42 22.77 2.35
CA SER A 373 -13.67 23.52 2.30
C SER A 373 -14.78 22.57 1.91
N THR A 374 -15.61 22.18 2.89
CA THR A 374 -16.66 21.18 2.74
C THR A 374 -18.02 21.83 2.88
N CYS A 375 -18.90 21.59 1.93
CA CYS A 375 -20.31 21.95 1.96
C CYS A 375 -21.13 20.69 2.22
N TYR A 376 -21.93 20.70 3.29
CA TYR A 376 -22.83 19.62 3.69
C TYR A 376 -24.25 19.96 3.29
N THR A 377 -25.03 18.96 2.86
CA THR A 377 -26.45 19.07 2.55
C THR A 377 -27.20 17.87 3.15
N GLY A 378 -28.46 18.02 3.49
CA GLY A 378 -29.29 16.97 4.05
C GLY A 378 -29.48 17.11 5.56
N SER A 379 -29.04 16.15 6.36
CA SER A 379 -29.17 16.22 7.82
C SER A 379 -28.34 17.34 8.46
N ALA A 380 -27.29 17.78 7.79
CA ALA A 380 -26.54 19.00 8.10
C ALA A 380 -26.51 19.91 6.86
N ASN A 381 -26.84 21.21 7.04
CA ASN A 381 -26.79 22.21 5.96
C ASN A 381 -25.85 23.33 6.39
N LEU A 382 -24.55 23.12 6.15
CA LEU A 382 -23.53 24.10 6.54
C LEU A 382 -22.28 24.01 5.65
N ARG A 383 -21.49 25.09 5.69
CA ARG A 383 -20.15 25.09 5.09
C ARG A 383 -19.10 25.14 6.18
N GLN A 384 -18.17 24.19 6.15
CA GLN A 384 -17.08 24.10 7.08
C GLN A 384 -15.74 24.30 6.39
N LYS A 385 -14.85 25.05 7.04
CA LYS A 385 -13.45 25.20 6.62
C LYS A 385 -12.55 24.58 7.67
N GLN A 386 -11.55 23.84 7.21
CA GLN A 386 -10.51 23.27 8.05
C GLN A 386 -9.14 23.60 7.49
N ALA A 387 -8.16 23.76 8.35
CA ALA A 387 -6.77 23.93 7.97
C ALA A 387 -5.88 23.09 8.89
N ARG A 388 -4.90 22.41 8.33
CA ARG A 388 -3.95 21.60 9.06
C ARG A 388 -2.53 21.86 8.60
N GLN A 389 -1.62 21.96 9.53
CA GLN A 389 -0.19 22.10 9.30
C GLN A 389 0.54 21.07 10.12
N ASP A 390 1.30 20.19 9.46
CA ASP A 390 2.14 19.21 10.11
C ASP A 390 3.61 19.50 9.74
N VAL A 391 4.46 19.60 10.75
CA VAL A 391 5.90 19.82 10.57
C VAL A 391 6.64 18.72 11.33
N THR A 392 7.60 18.09 10.67
CA THR A 392 8.51 17.13 11.31
C THR A 392 9.94 17.52 11.02
N ALA A 393 10.79 17.49 12.02
CA ALA A 393 12.22 17.65 11.88
C ALA A 393 12.93 16.52 12.63
N SER A 394 13.82 15.79 11.98
CA SER A 394 14.64 14.76 12.60
C SER A 394 16.08 14.86 12.14
N PHE A 395 17.00 14.47 13.02
CA PHE A 395 18.43 14.40 12.74
C PHE A 395 18.85 12.94 12.73
N LYS A 396 19.20 12.44 11.54
CA LYS A 396 19.64 11.06 11.35
C LYS A 396 21.16 10.97 11.38
N MET A 397 21.67 10.09 12.20
CA MET A 397 23.07 9.73 12.30
C MET A 397 23.24 8.25 12.01
N GLY A 398 24.09 7.90 11.05
CA GLY A 398 24.48 6.52 10.74
C GLY A 398 25.96 6.28 11.07
N TRP A 399 26.23 5.13 11.69
CA TRP A 399 27.58 4.65 12.01
C TRP A 399 27.77 3.23 11.48
N TYR A 400 28.74 3.07 10.58
CA TYR A 400 29.09 1.84 9.87
C TYR A 400 30.58 1.54 10.04
N PRO A 401 31.00 0.97 11.20
CA PRO A 401 32.41 0.73 11.48
C PRO A 401 33.07 -0.24 10.50
N ASN A 402 32.28 -1.18 9.98
CA ASN A 402 32.67 -2.18 8.97
C ASN A 402 31.45 -2.56 8.12
N ASP A 403 31.63 -3.47 7.17
CA ASP A 403 30.59 -3.92 6.24
C ASP A 403 29.54 -4.84 6.89
N ASP A 404 29.83 -5.37 8.07
CA ASP A 404 28.97 -6.35 8.75
C ASP A 404 28.08 -5.72 9.82
N PHE A 405 28.35 -4.48 10.24
CA PHE A 405 27.61 -3.81 11.31
C PHE A 405 27.23 -2.38 10.92
N GLY A 406 25.97 -2.03 11.17
CA GLY A 406 25.44 -0.68 11.01
C GLY A 406 24.52 -0.28 12.17
N LEU A 407 24.65 0.95 12.62
CA LEU A 407 23.77 1.56 13.61
C LEU A 407 23.23 2.89 13.07
N THR A 408 21.94 3.10 13.19
CA THR A 408 21.29 4.37 12.82
C THR A 408 20.47 4.87 14.00
N LEU A 409 20.62 6.16 14.31
CA LEU A 409 19.84 6.89 15.30
C LEU A 409 19.20 8.09 14.66
N GLU A 410 17.91 8.31 14.91
CA GLU A 410 17.15 9.41 14.33
C GLU A 410 16.20 10.03 15.36
N PRO A 411 16.73 10.85 16.30
CA PRO A 411 15.89 11.69 17.15
C PRO A 411 15.24 12.80 16.33
N GLY A 412 14.03 13.20 16.74
CA GLY A 412 13.29 14.24 16.05
C GLY A 412 12.13 14.78 16.86
N MET A 413 11.42 15.72 16.25
CA MET A 413 10.19 16.30 16.77
C MET A 413 9.15 16.39 15.66
N ALA A 414 7.90 16.14 16.02
CA ALA A 414 6.74 16.33 15.15
C ALA A 414 5.78 17.33 15.79
N ALA A 415 5.34 18.31 15.02
CA ALA A 415 4.35 19.30 15.43
C ALA A 415 3.16 19.26 14.50
N SER A 416 1.96 19.29 15.05
CA SER A 416 0.70 19.36 14.31
C SER A 416 -0.13 20.54 14.84
N PHE A 417 -0.56 21.39 13.92
CA PHE A 417 -1.44 22.53 14.19
C PHE A 417 -2.66 22.37 13.30
N TRP A 418 -3.85 22.44 13.88
CA TRP A 418 -5.05 22.41 13.07
C TRP A 418 -6.14 23.33 13.59
N LYS A 419 -7.01 23.74 12.68
CA LYS A 419 -8.15 24.59 12.94
C LYS A 419 -9.38 24.03 12.22
N ILE A 420 -10.48 23.86 12.97
CA ILE A 420 -11.81 23.51 12.43
C ILE A 420 -12.81 24.55 12.92
N GLY A 421 -13.36 25.37 12.03
CA GLY A 421 -14.23 26.46 12.43
C GLY A 421 -13.52 27.42 13.38
N GLN A 422 -13.99 27.49 14.64
CA GLN A 422 -13.39 28.30 15.71
C GLN A 422 -12.39 27.51 16.58
N GLU A 423 -12.46 26.20 16.57
CA GLU A 423 -11.60 25.31 17.36
C GLU A 423 -10.17 25.28 16.81
N LYS A 424 -9.20 25.34 17.70
CA LYS A 424 -7.78 25.27 17.37
C LYS A 424 -7.10 24.29 18.32
N GLN A 425 -6.25 23.45 17.76
CA GLN A 425 -5.37 22.56 18.55
C GLN A 425 -3.94 22.61 18.03
N HIS A 426 -3.01 22.37 18.90
CA HIS A 426 -1.61 22.20 18.57
C HIS A 426 -1.01 21.09 19.43
N THR A 427 -0.07 20.37 18.86
CA THR A 427 0.68 19.33 19.56
C THR A 427 2.09 19.31 19.05
N VAL A 428 3.03 19.16 19.97
CA VAL A 428 4.44 18.93 19.67
C VAL A 428 4.90 17.73 20.49
N ILE A 429 5.49 16.75 19.85
CA ILE A 429 6.01 15.56 20.53
C ILE A 429 7.38 15.16 19.98
N PRO A 430 8.23 14.55 20.84
CA PRO A 430 9.45 13.92 20.40
C PRO A 430 9.15 12.65 19.59
N THR A 431 9.99 12.40 18.60
CA THR A 431 10.03 11.17 17.84
C THR A 431 11.42 10.55 17.94
N MET A 432 11.50 9.25 17.83
CA MET A 432 12.77 8.53 17.85
C MET A 432 12.68 7.31 16.95
N ASN A 433 13.70 7.11 16.13
CA ASN A 433 13.89 5.89 15.39
C ASN A 433 15.34 5.44 15.60
N ALA A 434 15.52 4.19 16.02
CA ALA A 434 16.84 3.59 16.17
C ALA A 434 16.81 2.22 15.51
N SER A 435 17.86 1.87 14.78
CA SER A 435 17.98 0.55 14.19
C SER A 435 19.44 0.11 14.09
N ALA A 436 19.66 -1.19 14.27
CA ALA A 436 20.95 -1.81 14.12
C ALA A 436 20.85 -3.03 13.22
N SER A 437 21.82 -3.24 12.36
CA SER A 437 21.96 -4.44 11.54
C SER A 437 23.32 -5.06 11.80
N TRP A 438 23.37 -6.39 11.86
CA TRP A 438 24.58 -7.14 12.08
C TRP A 438 24.60 -8.45 11.32
N SER A 439 25.70 -8.71 10.63
CA SER A 439 25.92 -9.95 9.86
C SER A 439 27.20 -10.64 10.30
N PRO A 440 27.16 -11.36 11.44
CA PRO A 440 28.36 -12.01 11.98
C PRO A 440 28.98 -13.03 11.04
N SER A 441 28.25 -13.48 10.03
CA SER A 441 28.73 -14.36 8.98
C SER A 441 27.89 -14.23 7.71
N LYS A 442 28.34 -14.78 6.58
CA LYS A 442 27.59 -14.84 5.32
C LYS A 442 26.24 -15.60 5.44
N LYS A 443 26.06 -16.39 6.50
CA LYS A 443 24.85 -17.20 6.73
C LYS A 443 23.87 -16.58 7.70
N VAL A 444 24.28 -15.61 8.51
CA VAL A 444 23.48 -15.03 9.60
C VAL A 444 23.32 -13.54 9.38
N TYR A 445 22.09 -13.11 9.41
CA TYR A 445 21.71 -11.70 9.38
C TYR A 445 20.78 -11.41 10.56
N LEU A 446 21.08 -10.36 11.31
CA LEU A 446 20.32 -9.87 12.46
C LEU A 446 19.96 -8.40 12.23
N ARG A 447 18.75 -8.02 12.60
CA ARG A 447 18.29 -6.63 12.61
C ARG A 447 17.42 -6.36 13.83
N GLY A 448 17.67 -5.22 14.47
CA GLY A 448 16.84 -4.67 15.53
C GLY A 448 16.33 -3.28 15.15
N ARG A 449 15.14 -2.94 15.58
CA ARG A 449 14.54 -1.61 15.43
C ARG A 449 13.80 -1.22 16.71
N LEU A 450 13.87 0.06 17.05
CA LEU A 450 13.06 0.69 18.08
C LEU A 450 12.51 2.00 17.50
N GLY A 451 11.20 2.19 17.59
CA GLY A 451 10.50 3.38 17.13
C GLY A 451 9.65 4.02 18.22
N LEU A 452 9.60 5.34 18.21
CA LEU A 452 8.62 6.15 18.92
C LEU A 452 8.03 7.11 17.90
N TYR A 453 6.73 7.00 17.66
CA TYR A 453 6.03 7.85 16.71
C TYR A 453 4.66 8.29 17.21
N MET A 454 4.16 9.35 16.59
CA MET A 454 2.84 9.88 16.84
C MET A 454 2.01 9.85 15.57
N ARG A 455 0.73 9.53 15.73
CA ARG A 455 -0.29 9.75 14.71
C ARG A 455 -1.31 10.77 15.24
N PRO A 456 -1.36 11.99 14.69
CA PRO A 456 -2.41 12.92 15.03
C PRO A 456 -3.75 12.45 14.43
N ALA A 457 -4.86 12.88 15.04
CA ALA A 457 -6.19 12.63 14.50
C ALA A 457 -6.30 13.16 13.06
N SER A 458 -6.96 12.41 12.19
CA SER A 458 -7.21 12.85 10.82
C SER A 458 -8.27 13.97 10.77
N PRO A 459 -8.33 14.76 9.69
CA PRO A 459 -9.38 15.76 9.52
C PRO A 459 -10.81 15.21 9.61
N SER A 460 -11.04 13.99 9.12
CA SER A 460 -12.35 13.33 9.23
C SER A 460 -12.68 12.88 10.66
N GLU A 461 -11.70 12.33 11.39
CA GLU A 461 -11.87 11.92 12.78
C GLU A 461 -12.18 13.12 13.70
N SER A 462 -11.63 14.28 13.39
CA SER A 462 -11.78 15.51 14.15
C SER A 462 -13.01 16.35 13.78
N ASN A 463 -13.77 15.95 12.76
CA ASN A 463 -14.86 16.75 12.21
C ASN A 463 -16.11 16.75 13.11
N PRO A 464 -16.53 17.89 13.70
CA PRO A 464 -17.63 17.96 14.64
C PRO A 464 -19.02 18.02 13.98
N VAL A 465 -19.14 17.80 12.69
CA VAL A 465 -20.44 17.82 12.00
C VAL A 465 -21.21 16.56 12.32
N LEU A 466 -22.41 16.74 12.92
CA LEU A 466 -23.33 15.66 13.21
C LEU A 466 -24.10 15.29 11.94
N LEU A 467 -23.96 14.03 11.49
CA LEU A 467 -24.63 13.51 10.30
C LEU A 467 -25.51 12.32 10.65
N GLN A 468 -26.75 12.32 10.20
CA GLN A 468 -27.65 11.19 10.33
C GLN A 468 -27.36 10.16 9.23
N ASN A 469 -26.96 8.94 9.61
CA ASN A 469 -26.68 7.87 8.67
C ASN A 469 -27.87 6.95 8.40
N SER A 470 -28.68 6.74 9.43
CA SER A 470 -29.93 5.98 9.35
C SER A 470 -30.94 6.50 10.39
N GLU A 471 -32.13 5.94 10.43
CA GLU A 471 -33.19 6.36 11.36
C GLU A 471 -32.77 6.38 12.83
N LEU A 472 -31.91 5.44 13.24
CA LEU A 472 -31.47 5.31 14.64
C LEU A 472 -29.99 5.66 14.84
N MET A 473 -29.27 6.07 13.78
CA MET A 473 -27.83 6.22 13.86
C MET A 473 -27.34 7.56 13.33
N TRP A 474 -26.56 8.21 14.14
CA TRP A 474 -25.86 9.45 13.84
C TRP A 474 -24.35 9.22 13.90
N SER A 475 -23.56 10.01 13.21
CA SER A 475 -22.09 10.03 13.27
C SER A 475 -21.59 11.41 13.66
N LEU A 476 -20.58 11.42 14.51
CA LEU A 476 -19.93 12.62 15.01
C LEU A 476 -18.41 12.37 15.13
N GLY A 477 -17.59 13.18 14.49
CA GLY A 477 -16.17 13.24 14.80
C GLY A 477 -15.91 14.07 16.05
N ASN A 478 -14.68 14.02 16.57
CA ASN A 478 -14.34 14.67 17.83
C ASN A 478 -13.15 15.60 17.68
N PRO A 479 -13.34 16.93 17.75
CA PRO A 479 -12.25 17.89 17.66
C PRO A 479 -11.24 17.80 18.81
N ASN A 480 -11.61 17.20 19.95
CA ASN A 480 -10.78 17.10 21.14
C ASN A 480 -9.96 15.79 21.23
N LEU A 481 -9.83 15.06 20.13
CA LEU A 481 -9.03 13.85 20.08
C LEU A 481 -7.56 14.12 20.38
N LYS A 482 -6.99 13.33 21.28
CA LYS A 482 -5.56 13.31 21.56
C LYS A 482 -4.84 12.52 20.46
N ASN A 483 -3.56 12.83 20.26
CA ASN A 483 -2.75 12.07 19.32
C ASN A 483 -2.43 10.67 19.86
N LEU A 484 -2.52 9.68 18.99
CA LEU A 484 -2.04 8.35 19.25
C LEU A 484 -0.51 8.39 19.39
N THR A 485 0.02 7.72 20.41
CA THR A 485 1.47 7.55 20.60
C THR A 485 1.78 6.06 20.60
N SER A 486 2.75 5.64 19.81
CA SER A 486 3.15 4.25 19.69
C SER A 486 4.64 4.07 19.88
N TRP A 487 5.02 3.04 20.64
CA TRP A 487 6.37 2.48 20.72
C TRP A 487 6.36 1.13 20.02
N ASP A 488 7.30 0.93 19.12
CA ASP A 488 7.50 -0.36 18.49
C ASP A 488 8.94 -0.84 18.67
N THR A 489 9.08 -2.13 18.88
CA THR A 489 10.38 -2.81 18.93
C THR A 489 10.28 -4.08 18.13
N TYR A 490 11.23 -4.29 17.21
CA TYR A 490 11.31 -5.49 16.39
C TYR A 490 12.72 -6.05 16.42
N ILE A 491 12.83 -7.36 16.54
CA ILE A 491 14.07 -8.12 16.35
C ILE A 491 13.79 -9.14 15.25
N TYR A 492 14.70 -9.21 14.31
CA TYR A 492 14.58 -10.06 13.17
C TYR A 492 15.90 -10.77 12.88
N SER A 493 15.84 -12.03 12.44
CA SER A 493 17.00 -12.78 11.99
C SER A 493 16.69 -13.63 10.77
N SER A 494 17.66 -13.78 9.89
CA SER A 494 17.66 -14.75 8.81
C SER A 494 18.90 -15.63 8.92
N TYR A 495 18.73 -16.93 8.79
CA TYR A 495 19.78 -17.94 8.85
C TYR A 495 19.74 -18.86 7.63
N LEU A 496 20.80 -18.85 6.84
CA LEU A 496 20.99 -19.79 5.74
C LEU A 496 21.55 -21.11 6.30
N VAL A 497 20.64 -22.04 6.60
CA VAL A 497 20.97 -23.36 7.18
C VAL A 497 21.86 -24.15 6.21
N THR A 498 21.41 -24.24 4.96
CA THR A 498 22.12 -24.85 3.84
C THR A 498 21.93 -23.98 2.59
N LYS A 499 22.58 -24.31 1.46
CA LYS A 499 22.37 -23.59 0.18
C LYS A 499 20.93 -23.68 -0.34
N TRP A 500 20.16 -24.66 0.11
CA TRP A 500 18.79 -24.93 -0.33
C TRP A 500 17.74 -24.70 0.77
N LEU A 501 18.13 -24.35 2.01
CA LEU A 501 17.22 -24.17 3.13
C LEU A 501 17.58 -22.92 3.93
N SER A 502 16.64 -22.02 4.07
CA SER A 502 16.74 -20.84 4.95
C SER A 502 15.65 -20.82 6.01
N LEU A 503 15.99 -20.27 7.15
CA LEU A 503 15.11 -20.06 8.29
C LEU A 503 15.15 -18.58 8.64
N SER A 504 13.98 -17.97 8.76
CA SER A 504 13.84 -16.59 9.20
C SER A 504 12.89 -16.53 10.38
N TYR A 505 13.16 -15.67 11.34
CA TYR A 505 12.24 -15.42 12.46
C TYR A 505 12.23 -13.95 12.84
N GLY A 506 11.07 -13.49 13.27
CA GLY A 506 10.85 -12.14 13.74
C GLY A 506 10.07 -12.13 15.04
N LEU A 507 10.42 -11.21 15.93
CA LEU A 507 9.70 -10.91 17.16
C LEU A 507 9.44 -9.42 17.21
N GLY A 508 8.16 -9.05 17.36
CA GLY A 508 7.73 -7.66 17.45
C GLY A 508 6.94 -7.40 18.72
N TYR A 509 7.16 -6.23 19.30
CA TYR A 509 6.33 -5.70 20.37
C TYR A 509 5.93 -4.27 20.03
N VAL A 510 4.63 -4.00 20.13
CA VAL A 510 4.05 -2.67 19.91
C VAL A 510 3.21 -2.31 21.12
N LYS A 511 3.45 -1.10 21.64
CA LYS A 511 2.62 -0.50 22.69
C LYS A 511 2.01 0.80 22.17
N THR A 512 0.68 0.87 22.15
CA THR A 512 -0.07 2.04 21.71
C THR A 512 -0.80 2.69 22.88
N LYS A 513 -0.81 4.03 22.93
CA LYS A 513 -1.57 4.84 23.87
C LYS A 513 -2.41 5.86 23.14
N ASN A 514 -3.53 6.27 23.75
CA ASN A 514 -4.49 7.23 23.19
C ASN A 514 -5.03 6.78 21.82
N GLU A 515 -5.29 5.48 21.66
CA GLU A 515 -5.93 4.97 20.44
C GLU A 515 -7.26 5.68 20.20
N ILE A 516 -7.55 6.00 18.93
CA ILE A 516 -8.81 6.61 18.52
C ILE A 516 -9.79 5.48 18.21
N ILE A 517 -10.78 5.31 19.05
CA ILE A 517 -11.75 4.24 18.92
C ILE A 517 -13.15 4.77 18.66
N THR A 518 -13.96 3.95 17.97
CA THR A 518 -15.39 4.16 17.82
C THR A 518 -16.13 3.72 19.07
N THR A 519 -17.01 4.57 19.60
CA THR A 519 -17.98 4.21 20.64
C THR A 519 -19.37 4.70 20.25
N TYR A 520 -20.37 4.30 21.05
CA TYR A 520 -21.76 4.68 20.85
C TYR A 520 -22.32 5.22 22.18
N ARG A 521 -23.13 6.26 22.08
CA ARG A 521 -23.91 6.80 23.21
C ARG A 521 -25.32 7.15 22.76
N PRO A 522 -26.28 7.23 23.69
CA PRO A 522 -27.61 7.75 23.40
C PRO A 522 -27.53 9.20 22.89
N ALA A 523 -28.37 9.50 21.91
CA ALA A 523 -28.54 10.87 21.44
C ALA A 523 -29.30 11.71 22.51
N SER A 524 -28.87 12.96 22.70
CA SER A 524 -29.44 13.90 23.66
C SER A 524 -30.47 14.86 23.05
N PHE A 525 -30.85 14.67 21.79
CA PHE A 525 -31.80 15.49 21.06
C PHE A 525 -33.11 14.75 20.81
N GLU A 526 -34.19 15.47 20.50
CA GLU A 526 -35.58 15.00 20.44
C GLU A 526 -35.82 13.80 19.52
N GLN A 527 -35.15 13.74 18.36
CA GLN A 527 -35.28 12.60 17.46
C GLN A 527 -34.75 11.30 18.07
N GLY A 528 -33.72 11.40 18.92
CA GLY A 528 -33.17 10.26 19.64
C GLY A 528 -32.28 9.36 18.77
N GLY A 529 -32.14 8.11 19.17
CA GLY A 529 -31.26 7.12 18.57
C GLY A 529 -29.88 7.05 19.24
N LEU A 530 -28.89 6.53 18.53
CA LEU A 530 -27.51 6.43 19.00
C LEU A 530 -26.57 7.34 18.16
N VAL A 531 -25.61 7.93 18.82
CA VAL A 531 -24.52 8.67 18.19
C VAL A 531 -23.26 7.78 18.20
N LYS A 532 -22.80 7.44 17.03
CA LYS A 532 -21.46 6.87 16.79
C LYS A 532 -20.46 8.01 16.90
N GLU A 533 -19.55 7.95 17.84
CA GLU A 533 -18.53 8.98 18.05
C GLU A 533 -17.14 8.40 18.20
N LEU A 534 -16.13 9.24 18.00
CA LEU A 534 -14.72 8.89 18.16
C LEU A 534 -14.18 9.45 19.47
N VAL A 535 -13.49 8.62 20.23
CA VAL A 535 -12.92 8.98 21.54
C VAL A 535 -11.51 8.42 21.71
N ASN A 536 -10.74 9.04 22.60
CA ASN A 536 -9.50 8.45 23.12
C ASN A 536 -9.75 8.01 24.56
N PRO A 537 -10.15 6.77 24.80
CA PRO A 537 -10.18 6.24 26.14
C PRO A 537 -8.74 6.13 26.69
N LEU A 538 -8.59 6.09 28.01
CA LEU A 538 -7.30 5.86 28.66
C LEU A 538 -6.78 4.40 28.49
N HIS A 539 -7.11 3.79 27.36
CA HIS A 539 -6.69 2.43 27.05
C HIS A 539 -5.26 2.42 26.50
N SER A 540 -4.53 1.38 26.84
CA SER A 540 -3.30 1.01 26.15
C SER A 540 -3.49 -0.35 25.47
N GLU A 541 -2.93 -0.49 24.29
CA GLU A 541 -2.80 -1.77 23.62
C GLU A 541 -1.35 -2.22 23.69
N ASP A 542 -1.14 -3.47 24.09
CA ASP A 542 0.12 -4.17 24.01
C ASP A 542 -0.03 -5.32 23.01
N ARG A 543 0.77 -5.32 21.94
CA ARG A 543 0.74 -6.35 20.90
C ARG A 543 2.11 -7.02 20.78
N VAL A 544 2.13 -8.34 20.90
CA VAL A 544 3.32 -9.17 20.64
C VAL A 544 3.06 -9.99 19.38
N MET A 545 4.01 -10.02 18.49
CA MET A 545 3.95 -10.76 17.24
C MET A 545 5.21 -11.61 17.09
N ALA A 546 5.05 -12.86 16.68
CA ALA A 546 6.16 -13.72 16.31
C ALA A 546 5.85 -14.40 14.97
N ASN A 547 6.80 -14.35 14.06
CA ASN A 547 6.70 -15.04 12.78
C ASN A 547 7.96 -15.87 12.53
N ILE A 548 7.75 -17.01 11.89
CA ILE A 548 8.81 -17.89 11.41
C ILE A 548 8.56 -18.08 9.91
N SER A 549 9.62 -18.15 9.12
CA SER A 549 9.53 -18.56 7.72
C SER A 549 10.59 -19.62 7.45
N ILE A 550 10.16 -20.70 6.85
CA ILE A 550 11.00 -21.80 6.38
C ILE A 550 10.88 -21.84 4.87
N ASP A 551 11.98 -21.52 4.18
CA ASP A 551 12.00 -21.43 2.73
C ASP A 551 13.03 -22.42 2.18
N GLY A 552 12.57 -23.37 1.36
CA GLY A 552 13.39 -24.39 0.72
C GLY A 552 13.41 -24.21 -0.80
N SER A 553 14.59 -24.40 -1.41
CA SER A 553 14.80 -24.33 -2.85
C SER A 553 15.51 -25.61 -3.31
N PHE A 554 14.90 -26.36 -4.21
CA PHE A 554 15.34 -27.68 -4.63
C PHE A 554 15.50 -27.76 -6.16
N PHE A 555 16.22 -28.75 -6.65
CA PHE A 555 16.42 -29.02 -8.09
C PHE A 555 16.94 -27.78 -8.86
N ASN A 556 18.02 -27.19 -8.36
CA ASN A 556 18.62 -25.96 -8.93
C ASN A 556 17.62 -24.80 -9.01
N ASP A 557 16.91 -24.53 -7.90
CA ASP A 557 15.91 -23.50 -7.74
C ASP A 557 14.63 -23.65 -8.61
N ASN A 558 14.41 -24.83 -9.18
CA ASN A 558 13.20 -25.08 -9.94
C ASN A 558 11.99 -25.41 -9.06
N LEU A 559 12.18 -25.97 -7.86
CA LEU A 559 11.11 -26.21 -6.90
C LEU A 559 11.35 -25.37 -5.65
N SER A 560 10.41 -24.52 -5.32
CA SER A 560 10.43 -23.70 -4.12
C SER A 560 9.28 -24.08 -3.20
N VAL A 561 9.55 -24.20 -1.91
CA VAL A 561 8.57 -24.49 -0.86
C VAL A 561 8.74 -23.44 0.24
N SER A 562 7.66 -22.77 0.60
CA SER A 562 7.65 -21.79 1.69
C SER A 562 6.55 -22.12 2.69
N ILE A 563 6.86 -22.07 3.98
CA ILE A 563 5.92 -22.23 5.09
C ILE A 563 6.17 -21.12 6.09
N SER A 564 5.13 -20.38 6.43
CA SER A 564 5.24 -19.22 7.32
C SER A 564 4.13 -19.24 8.36
N PRO A 565 4.34 -19.84 9.54
CA PRO A 565 3.50 -19.66 10.71
C PRO A 565 3.71 -18.27 11.33
N GLU A 566 2.62 -17.70 11.80
CA GLU A 566 2.59 -16.43 12.50
C GLU A 566 1.74 -16.55 13.77
N TRP A 567 2.23 -16.02 14.87
CA TRP A 567 1.54 -15.93 16.13
C TRP A 567 1.43 -14.47 16.55
N SER A 568 0.26 -14.08 17.06
CA SER A 568 0.02 -12.77 17.64
C SER A 568 -0.69 -12.88 18.97
N PHE A 569 -0.30 -12.04 19.92
CA PHE A 569 -0.96 -11.82 21.19
C PHE A 569 -1.27 -10.33 21.32
N VAL A 570 -2.51 -10.01 21.70
CA VAL A 570 -2.99 -8.65 21.89
C VAL A 570 -3.60 -8.55 23.28
N HIS A 571 -3.22 -7.52 24.02
CA HIS A 571 -3.81 -7.16 25.30
C HIS A 571 -4.28 -5.70 25.24
N VAL A 572 -5.58 -5.47 25.32
CA VAL A 572 -6.19 -4.14 25.32
C VAL A 572 -6.74 -3.86 26.72
N GLN A 573 -6.08 -2.98 27.46
CA GLN A 573 -6.44 -2.70 28.83
C GLN A 573 -7.80 -2.00 28.94
N GLY A 574 -8.71 -2.57 29.77
CA GLY A 574 -10.04 -2.02 30.02
C GLY A 574 -11.06 -2.26 28.91
N ALA A 575 -10.72 -3.03 27.89
CA ALA A 575 -11.65 -3.41 26.82
C ALA A 575 -12.46 -4.67 27.14
N ARG A 576 -13.58 -4.88 26.43
CA ARG A 576 -14.40 -6.09 26.58
C ARG A 576 -13.64 -7.37 26.27
N TYR A 577 -12.79 -7.33 25.24
CA TYR A 577 -11.87 -8.41 24.89
C TYR A 577 -10.47 -7.97 25.26
N ASP A 578 -10.13 -8.10 26.53
CA ASP A 578 -8.88 -7.60 27.08
C ASP A 578 -7.66 -8.40 26.64
N LYS A 579 -7.82 -9.68 26.33
CA LYS A 579 -6.73 -10.58 25.88
C LYS A 579 -7.18 -11.41 24.70
N PHE A 580 -6.29 -11.52 23.72
CA PHE A 580 -6.52 -12.29 22.51
C PHE A 580 -5.24 -12.87 21.98
N HIS A 581 -5.26 -14.11 21.52
CA HIS A 581 -4.12 -14.72 20.83
C HIS A 581 -4.62 -15.48 19.59
N HIS A 582 -3.79 -15.53 18.59
CA HIS A 582 -4.09 -16.19 17.35
C HIS A 582 -2.84 -16.77 16.71
N VAL A 583 -2.99 -17.94 16.07
CA VAL A 583 -2.00 -18.56 15.21
C VAL A 583 -2.59 -18.71 13.83
N THR A 584 -1.87 -18.26 12.83
CA THR A 584 -2.17 -18.52 11.42
C THR A 584 -0.95 -19.06 10.72
N PHE A 585 -1.12 -19.61 9.53
CA PHE A 585 0.00 -20.00 8.70
C PHE A 585 -0.32 -19.78 7.23
N SER A 586 0.71 -19.53 6.45
CA SER A 586 0.64 -19.49 5.00
C SER A 586 1.75 -20.39 4.43
N GLY A 587 1.53 -20.88 3.22
CA GLY A 587 2.54 -21.67 2.53
C GLY A 587 2.31 -21.66 1.03
N SER A 588 3.38 -21.92 0.27
CA SER A 588 3.33 -22.10 -1.17
C SER A 588 4.30 -23.18 -1.62
N ILE A 589 3.97 -23.77 -2.76
CA ILE A 589 4.83 -24.64 -3.54
C ILE A 589 4.80 -24.10 -4.95
N ASP A 590 5.95 -23.71 -5.48
CA ASP A 590 6.11 -23.15 -6.82
C ASP A 590 7.14 -24.01 -7.59
N TYR A 591 6.76 -24.43 -8.79
CA TYR A 591 7.61 -25.23 -9.67
C TYR A 591 7.84 -24.52 -11.00
N LYS A 592 9.11 -24.32 -11.37
CA LYS A 592 9.56 -23.65 -12.60
C LYS A 592 10.02 -24.69 -13.61
N LEU A 593 9.48 -24.62 -14.81
CA LEU A 593 9.89 -25.44 -15.94
C LEU A 593 10.16 -24.54 -17.16
N LYS A 594 11.41 -24.20 -17.41
CA LYS A 594 11.83 -23.26 -18.48
C LYS A 594 11.11 -21.91 -18.36
N ASP A 595 10.17 -21.65 -19.24
CA ASP A 595 9.42 -20.39 -19.38
C ASP A 595 8.02 -20.47 -18.71
N VAL A 596 7.76 -21.53 -17.95
CA VAL A 596 6.49 -21.74 -17.24
C VAL A 596 6.76 -21.91 -15.74
N GLU A 597 5.95 -21.27 -14.90
CA GLU A 597 5.90 -21.47 -13.47
C GLU A 597 4.48 -21.91 -13.06
N MET A 598 4.38 -22.90 -12.23
CA MET A 598 3.13 -23.39 -11.64
C MET A 598 3.21 -23.28 -10.14
N GLY A 599 2.18 -22.74 -9.50
CA GLY A 599 2.16 -22.52 -8.06
C GLY A 599 0.86 -23.00 -7.42
N ILE A 600 0.96 -23.50 -6.19
CA ILE A 600 -0.15 -23.75 -5.28
C ILE A 600 0.16 -23.01 -3.98
N SER A 601 -0.83 -22.31 -3.46
CA SER A 601 -0.68 -21.56 -2.21
C SER A 601 -1.85 -21.82 -1.27
N TYR A 602 -1.57 -21.73 0.02
CA TYR A 602 -2.57 -21.77 1.07
C TYR A 602 -2.37 -20.62 2.03
N LYS A 603 -3.46 -19.95 2.41
CA LYS A 603 -3.51 -18.96 3.47
C LYS A 603 -4.50 -19.47 4.53
N GLY A 604 -4.03 -19.67 5.75
CA GLY A 604 -4.84 -20.18 6.86
C GLY A 604 -5.97 -19.23 7.26
N PRO A 605 -6.93 -19.71 8.05
CA PRO A 605 -7.95 -18.85 8.61
C PRO A 605 -7.29 -17.79 9.50
N TYR A 606 -7.87 -16.60 9.51
CA TYR A 606 -7.37 -15.46 10.24
C TYR A 606 -8.41 -14.99 11.26
N LYS A 607 -7.96 -14.70 12.46
CA LYS A 607 -8.75 -14.03 13.51
C LYS A 607 -7.99 -12.80 13.97
N ASP A 608 -8.70 -11.75 14.31
CA ASP A 608 -8.11 -10.55 14.88
C ASP A 608 -9.07 -9.83 15.82
N ILE A 609 -8.50 -8.96 16.63
CA ILE A 609 -9.20 -8.00 17.47
C ILE A 609 -8.66 -6.60 17.10
N ASP A 610 -9.56 -5.63 16.97
CA ASP A 610 -9.15 -4.25 16.72
C ASP A 610 -8.54 -3.59 17.98
N GLU A 611 -7.95 -2.44 17.79
CA GLU A 611 -7.26 -1.66 18.83
C GLU A 611 -8.22 -1.20 19.96
N SER A 612 -9.52 -1.20 19.69
CA SER A 612 -10.53 -0.88 20.70
C SER A 612 -10.82 -2.04 21.65
N GLY A 613 -10.44 -3.26 21.30
CA GLY A 613 -10.85 -4.47 22.00
C GLY A 613 -12.36 -4.73 21.95
N MET A 614 -13.10 -4.04 21.08
CA MET A 614 -14.55 -4.17 20.94
C MET A 614 -14.96 -4.95 19.70
N ARG A 615 -14.12 -4.97 18.64
CA ARG A 615 -14.39 -5.65 17.38
C ARG A 615 -13.52 -6.91 17.24
N LYS A 616 -14.17 -8.02 17.00
CA LYS A 616 -13.52 -9.27 16.58
C LYS A 616 -13.86 -9.56 15.14
N THR A 617 -12.88 -10.06 14.41
CA THR A 617 -13.03 -10.51 13.02
C THR A 617 -12.52 -11.93 12.84
N TRP A 618 -13.10 -12.65 11.91
CA TRP A 618 -12.61 -13.94 11.45
C TRP A 618 -12.82 -14.07 9.94
N ARG A 619 -11.85 -14.65 9.27
CA ARG A 619 -11.90 -14.94 7.84
C ARG A 619 -11.47 -16.39 7.59
N GLN A 620 -12.18 -17.05 6.70
CA GLN A 620 -11.86 -18.41 6.26
C GLN A 620 -10.53 -18.46 5.54
N GLY A 621 -9.81 -19.58 5.69
CA GLY A 621 -8.60 -19.86 4.91
C GLY A 621 -8.92 -20.09 3.42
N ALA A 622 -7.92 -19.87 2.58
CA ALA A 622 -8.06 -19.87 1.13
C ALA A 622 -6.93 -20.65 0.44
N TRP A 623 -7.28 -21.41 -0.59
CA TRP A 623 -6.35 -22.05 -1.50
C TRP A 623 -6.28 -21.31 -2.81
N GLY A 624 -5.08 -21.15 -3.34
CA GLY A 624 -4.80 -20.56 -4.64
C GLY A 624 -4.02 -21.52 -5.53
N ALA A 625 -4.17 -21.36 -6.84
CA ALA A 625 -3.31 -21.98 -7.84
C ALA A 625 -2.97 -20.96 -8.92
N SER A 626 -1.80 -21.08 -9.50
CA SER A 626 -1.34 -20.19 -10.57
C SER A 626 -0.56 -20.94 -11.63
N ILE A 627 -0.65 -20.46 -12.84
CA ILE A 627 0.25 -20.81 -13.94
C ILE A 627 0.67 -19.54 -14.65
N THR A 628 1.97 -19.40 -14.85
CA THR A 628 2.58 -18.22 -15.46
C THR A 628 3.48 -18.66 -16.60
N TYR A 629 3.37 -18.00 -17.75
CA TYR A 629 4.26 -18.11 -18.88
C TYR A 629 4.97 -16.78 -19.12
N GLY A 630 6.28 -16.82 -19.38
CA GLY A 630 7.04 -15.62 -19.68
C GLY A 630 8.23 -15.86 -20.61
N ASN A 631 8.36 -15.06 -21.67
CA ASN A 631 9.53 -15.11 -22.56
C ASN A 631 10.42 -13.84 -22.49
N GLY A 632 10.13 -12.97 -21.51
CA GLY A 632 10.82 -11.70 -21.27
C GLY A 632 10.17 -10.51 -21.98
N ASN A 633 9.43 -10.66 -23.05
CA ASN A 633 8.64 -9.61 -23.69
C ASN A 633 7.15 -9.78 -23.37
N LEU A 634 6.67 -11.02 -23.46
CA LEU A 634 5.31 -11.40 -23.12
C LEU A 634 5.31 -12.11 -21.77
N TYR A 635 4.41 -11.69 -20.91
CA TYR A 635 4.08 -12.35 -19.64
C TYR A 635 2.58 -12.62 -19.62
N LEU A 636 2.20 -13.85 -19.35
CA LEU A 636 0.82 -14.29 -19.23
C LEU A 636 0.69 -15.08 -17.92
N SER A 637 -0.17 -14.63 -17.01
CA SER A 637 -0.45 -15.34 -15.76
C SER A 637 -1.93 -15.61 -15.63
N PHE A 638 -2.27 -16.83 -15.31
CA PHE A 638 -3.59 -17.26 -14.90
C PHE A 638 -3.55 -17.64 -13.44
N GLN A 639 -4.45 -17.08 -12.63
CA GLN A 639 -4.55 -17.35 -11.21
C GLN A 639 -5.98 -17.75 -10.85
N ALA A 640 -6.12 -18.74 -10.00
CA ALA A 640 -7.37 -19.17 -9.41
C ALA A 640 -7.31 -19.03 -7.90
N GLU A 641 -8.21 -18.24 -7.33
CA GLU A 641 -8.32 -18.01 -5.90
C GLU A 641 -9.51 -18.79 -5.34
N ASN A 642 -9.39 -19.26 -4.09
CA ASN A 642 -10.46 -19.97 -3.37
C ASN A 642 -11.00 -21.18 -4.14
N ILE A 643 -10.12 -21.94 -4.77
CA ILE A 643 -10.47 -23.00 -5.73
C ILE A 643 -11.44 -24.04 -5.16
N PHE A 644 -11.40 -24.31 -3.85
CA PHE A 644 -12.25 -25.28 -3.17
C PHE A 644 -13.51 -24.66 -2.54
N SER A 645 -13.70 -23.33 -2.60
CA SER A 645 -14.81 -22.66 -1.94
C SER A 645 -15.63 -21.80 -2.92
N LYS A 646 -16.93 -22.11 -3.05
CA LYS A 646 -17.85 -21.27 -3.83
C LYS A 646 -18.08 -19.89 -3.18
N ARG A 647 -17.97 -19.81 -1.84
CA ARG A 647 -18.18 -18.59 -1.07
C ARG A 647 -17.18 -18.53 0.06
N ASN A 648 -16.52 -17.39 0.23
CA ASN A 648 -15.71 -17.11 1.39
C ASN A 648 -16.59 -16.71 2.56
N LYS A 649 -16.30 -17.30 3.71
CA LYS A 649 -16.96 -16.94 4.96
C LYS A 649 -16.09 -15.97 5.75
N ARG A 650 -16.70 -14.91 6.22
CA ARG A 650 -16.12 -13.95 7.14
C ARG A 650 -17.19 -13.59 8.16
N TRP A 651 -16.82 -13.38 9.40
CA TRP A 651 -17.72 -12.75 10.37
C TRP A 651 -17.00 -11.60 11.08
N GLU A 652 -17.81 -10.64 11.50
CA GLU A 652 -17.41 -9.52 12.34
C GLU A 652 -18.36 -9.42 13.50
N GLN A 653 -17.83 -9.15 14.68
CA GLN A 653 -18.59 -8.91 15.89
C GLN A 653 -18.07 -7.65 16.56
N PHE A 654 -18.96 -6.71 16.80
CA PHE A 654 -18.69 -5.50 17.58
C PHE A 654 -19.51 -5.52 18.86
N THR A 655 -18.95 -5.04 19.98
CA THR A 655 -19.67 -4.98 21.24
C THR A 655 -19.24 -3.77 22.05
N SER A 656 -20.20 -2.89 22.35
CA SER A 656 -20.07 -1.75 23.26
C SER A 656 -21.25 -1.72 24.23
N PRO A 657 -21.29 -0.83 25.23
CA PRO A 657 -22.42 -0.76 26.18
C PRO A 657 -23.77 -0.53 25.51
N TYR A 658 -23.86 0.39 24.56
CA TYR A 658 -25.14 0.81 23.94
C TYR A 658 -25.40 0.14 22.59
N TYR A 659 -24.39 -0.49 21.97
CA TYR A 659 -24.52 -1.06 20.65
C TYR A 659 -23.71 -2.36 20.54
N SER A 660 -24.33 -3.39 19.99
CA SER A 660 -23.58 -4.57 19.56
C SER A 660 -24.10 -5.07 18.22
N SER A 661 -23.22 -5.66 17.44
CA SER A 661 -23.57 -6.26 16.17
C SER A 661 -22.73 -7.52 15.91
N ARG A 662 -23.34 -8.46 15.22
CA ARG A 662 -22.67 -9.61 14.63
C ARG A 662 -23.16 -9.81 13.22
N PHE A 663 -22.21 -9.83 12.28
CA PHE A 663 -22.46 -10.04 10.87
C PHE A 663 -21.68 -11.23 10.35
N ASP A 664 -22.37 -12.13 9.66
CA ASP A 664 -21.81 -13.25 8.94
C ASP A 664 -21.88 -12.96 7.43
N PHE A 665 -20.74 -12.80 6.78
CA PHE A 665 -20.61 -12.47 5.37
C PHE A 665 -20.36 -13.73 4.56
N ARG A 666 -21.00 -13.79 3.40
CA ARG A 666 -20.74 -14.77 2.35
C ARG A 666 -20.32 -14.04 1.10
N GLU A 667 -19.03 -13.82 1.00
CA GLU A 667 -18.41 -13.16 -0.13
C GLU A 667 -18.22 -14.14 -1.29
N LYS A 668 -17.97 -13.62 -2.49
CA LYS A 668 -17.58 -14.45 -3.62
C LYS A 668 -16.32 -15.25 -3.26
N GLY A 669 -16.37 -16.56 -3.41
CA GLY A 669 -15.27 -17.46 -3.13
C GLY A 669 -14.28 -17.53 -4.30
N ARG A 670 -14.65 -18.30 -5.33
CA ARG A 670 -13.80 -18.51 -6.49
C ARG A 670 -13.64 -17.25 -7.32
N ALA A 671 -12.40 -16.92 -7.62
CA ALA A 671 -12.07 -15.87 -8.57
C ALA A 671 -10.98 -16.38 -9.52
N PHE A 672 -11.06 -15.97 -10.76
CA PHE A 672 -10.07 -16.27 -11.79
C PHE A 672 -9.52 -14.96 -12.31
N THR A 673 -8.21 -14.89 -12.36
CA THR A 673 -7.50 -13.68 -12.79
C THR A 673 -6.64 -14.02 -14.01
N VAL A 674 -6.70 -13.20 -15.03
CA VAL A 674 -5.79 -13.22 -16.17
C VAL A 674 -4.99 -11.92 -16.17
N ASN A 675 -3.69 -12.03 -16.23
CA ASN A 675 -2.78 -10.88 -16.37
C ASN A 675 -1.94 -11.09 -17.62
N LEU A 676 -2.10 -10.21 -18.60
CA LEU A 676 -1.31 -10.19 -19.83
C LEU A 676 -0.49 -8.91 -19.84
N THR A 677 0.84 -9.05 -19.94
CA THR A 677 1.75 -7.92 -20.07
C THR A 677 2.59 -8.09 -21.32
N TYR A 678 2.66 -7.06 -22.15
CA TYR A 678 3.58 -7.02 -23.28
C TYR A 678 4.51 -5.79 -23.14
N THR A 679 5.81 -6.03 -23.21
CA THR A 679 6.83 -5.00 -23.06
C THR A 679 7.75 -5.04 -24.27
N PHE A 680 8.03 -3.89 -24.86
CA PHE A 680 8.99 -3.75 -25.93
C PHE A 680 9.85 -2.49 -25.73
N GLY A 681 11.12 -2.60 -26.08
CA GLY A 681 12.07 -1.51 -26.03
C GLY A 681 12.61 -1.20 -27.41
N TYR A 682 13.09 0.01 -27.59
CA TYR A 682 13.66 0.49 -28.85
C TYR A 682 14.81 1.47 -28.61
N GLY A 683 15.72 1.58 -29.57
CA GLY A 683 16.85 2.52 -29.54
C GLY A 683 18.14 2.00 -28.92
N LYS A 684 19.16 2.86 -28.79
CA LYS A 684 20.49 2.55 -28.24
C LYS A 684 20.53 2.80 -26.74
N LYS A 685 20.92 1.81 -25.97
CA LYS A 685 20.73 1.73 -24.52
C LYS A 685 21.60 2.68 -23.69
N VAL A 686 20.97 3.54 -22.89
CA VAL A 686 21.51 4.32 -21.75
C VAL A 686 20.39 4.56 -20.76
N ASP A 687 20.50 4.22 -19.51
CA ASP A 687 19.37 4.23 -18.60
C ASP A 687 19.34 5.40 -17.60
N ARG A 688 18.16 5.99 -17.36
CA ARG A 688 17.94 7.04 -16.35
C ARG A 688 16.50 7.00 -15.83
N SER A 689 16.31 6.71 -14.56
CA SER A 689 15.00 6.51 -13.93
C SER A 689 14.26 7.79 -13.50
N ILE A 690 12.98 7.72 -13.24
CA ILE A 690 12.05 8.85 -13.08
C ILE A 690 11.16 8.66 -11.86
N ASP A 691 10.84 9.72 -11.10
CA ASP A 691 9.92 9.68 -9.95
C ASP A 691 8.58 10.35 -10.23
N ILE A 692 7.47 9.66 -9.96
CA ILE A 692 6.12 10.21 -9.97
C ILE A 692 5.38 9.79 -8.71
N SER A 693 4.77 10.74 -8.01
CA SER A 693 3.82 10.46 -6.95
C SER A 693 2.44 10.20 -7.53
N GLY A 694 1.86 9.03 -7.29
CA GLY A 694 0.51 8.69 -7.76
C GLY A 694 -0.58 9.63 -7.20
N PRO A 695 -1.75 9.73 -7.87
CA PRO A 695 -2.87 10.57 -7.43
C PRO A 695 -3.64 10.02 -6.21
N SER A 696 -3.20 8.90 -5.63
CA SER A 696 -3.91 8.17 -4.57
C SER A 696 -3.99 8.87 -3.21
N ASP A 697 -3.36 10.05 -3.06
CA ASP A 697 -3.27 10.73 -1.76
C ASP A 697 -4.30 11.86 -1.60
N ALA A 698 -5.45 11.80 -2.29
CA ALA A 698 -6.53 12.74 -2.05
C ALA A 698 -7.04 12.56 -0.61
N LYS A 699 -6.77 13.57 0.24
CA LYS A 699 -7.24 13.60 1.61
C LYS A 699 -8.73 13.95 1.65
N THR A 700 -9.43 13.48 2.64
CA THR A 700 -10.80 13.90 2.93
C THR A 700 -10.94 14.32 4.39
N SER A 701 -11.76 15.32 4.64
CA SER A 701 -12.18 15.72 5.99
C SER A 701 -13.56 15.16 6.34
N VAL A 702 -14.19 14.45 5.41
CA VAL A 702 -15.54 13.89 5.59
C VAL A 702 -15.46 12.53 6.25
N LEU A 703 -16.22 12.36 7.33
CA LEU A 703 -16.42 11.05 7.96
C LEU A 703 -17.45 10.28 7.12
N HIS A 704 -17.02 9.22 6.46
CA HIS A 704 -17.94 8.33 5.77
C HIS A 704 -18.60 7.39 6.77
N GLY A 705 -19.93 7.31 6.76
CA GLY A 705 -20.66 6.28 7.48
C GLY A 705 -20.38 4.92 6.80
N GLU A 706 -19.77 3.99 7.53
CA GLU A 706 -19.66 2.59 7.14
C GLU A 706 -20.95 1.84 7.37
#